data_78e4dbbe9429e9a2fcacd42c9fd97795
#
_entry.id   78e4dbbe9429e9a2fcacd42c9fd97795
#
_cell.length_a   1.000
_cell.length_b   1.000
_cell.length_c   1.000
_cell.angle_alpha   90.00
_cell.angle_beta   90.00
_cell.angle_gamma   90.00
#
_symmetry.space_group_name_H-M   'P 1'
#
loop_
_entity.id
_entity.type
_entity.pdbx_description
1 polymer ?
#
loop_
_entity_poly.entity_id
_entity_poly.type
_entity_poly.pdbx_seq_one_letter_code
_entity_poly.pdbx_strand_id
1 'polypeptide(L)'
;MTLKDLPIGKTATVTVVGGEGALRQHFLDMGIIPMADVTMVKYAPMGDPVEVRIHSYELTLRLADAAQIQIDNVRDEKEQKRGSRVRAIPHPGLGEGGKYHEKADEHPLPDSELLTFALAGNQNCGKTTLFNQLTGSSQHVGNFPGVTVDRKDGIIRGKKNTLVTDLPGIYSMSPYTSEEIVTRSFILEQHPKGIINIVDATNIERNLYLTMQLMELDVPMVLALNMMDEVRQNGGSVRVNQMEEALGIPVVPISAAKNEGIDELVAHAIHVAKYQEKPKRLDFCDANDDGGAVHRCLHGIMHLIEDHAQQADIPVRFAASKLAEGDELILEKLGLDQNEKETLEHIVKQMETERGLDRSAAIAHMRFDFIEKVCAETVIKPHESKEHLRSQKMDKILTGKYTAIPCFAGIMALVFWLTFGVIGKGLSDLLDMGITWLTAVVDQAMTAWNVNNVLHSLVIDGIFNGVGSVLSFLPIIVTLFFFLSLLEDSGYMARVAFVMDKLLRKIGLSGRSIVPMLVGFGCTVPGVMASRTLPSERDRKMTILLTPFMSCSAKLPIYAFFTAAFFPKYGALVMIALYFGGIIMGILMALIFGKTMFKGEAVPFVMELPNYRLPGVKNVGQLLWEKAKDFLQRAFTVIFVATIVIWFLQTFDLHLNIVTDSKDSILAVLAGFIAPIFGPLGFGDWRFSTALVTGFMAKESVVSTLSILFGSTAALVEVLSPLAAVCLLTFCLLYTPCVAAIASVKRELGGKWAAGVVIGQCVIAWIAAFLVKIVGVLIGF
;
A
#
# COMPACT_ATOMS: atom_id res chain seq x y z
N MET A 1 34.99 10.54 -1.31
CA MET A 1 34.22 10.15 -0.10
C MET A 1 32.86 9.68 -0.54
N THR A 2 32.19 8.77 0.19
CA THR A 2 30.82 8.35 -0.18
C THR A 2 29.81 9.00 0.75
N LEU A 3 28.54 9.08 0.29
CA LEU A 3 27.44 9.64 1.09
C LEU A 3 27.24 8.87 2.42
N LYS A 4 27.57 7.59 2.44
CA LYS A 4 27.58 6.76 3.66
C LYS A 4 28.47 7.33 4.76
N ASP A 5 29.58 7.96 4.38
CA ASP A 5 30.62 8.45 5.31
C ASP A 5 30.37 9.89 5.77
N LEU A 6 29.30 10.55 5.26
CA LEU A 6 28.97 11.93 5.61
C LEU A 6 28.45 12.01 7.05
N PRO A 7 29.05 12.82 7.94
CA PRO A 7 28.58 12.97 9.31
C PRO A 7 27.22 13.66 9.39
N ILE A 8 26.44 13.35 10.44
CA ILE A 8 25.14 13.99 10.70
C ILE A 8 25.32 15.51 10.83
N GLY A 9 24.44 16.28 10.19
CA GLY A 9 24.43 17.75 10.19
C GLY A 9 25.46 18.38 9.25
N LYS A 10 26.17 17.58 8.45
CA LYS A 10 27.06 18.09 7.40
C LYS A 10 26.39 18.00 6.04
N THR A 11 26.74 18.96 5.18
CA THR A 11 26.34 19.04 3.77
C THR A 11 27.52 18.75 2.88
N ALA A 12 27.30 18.03 1.81
CA ALA A 12 28.30 17.77 0.77
C ALA A 12 27.65 17.90 -0.62
N THR A 13 28.49 18.08 -1.63
CA THR A 13 28.03 18.13 -3.03
C THR A 13 28.18 16.74 -3.65
N VAL A 14 27.15 16.24 -4.30
CA VAL A 14 27.18 14.96 -5.03
C VAL A 14 28.06 15.13 -6.27
N THR A 15 29.02 14.23 -6.46
CA THR A 15 29.89 14.23 -7.65
C THR A 15 29.51 13.15 -8.65
N VAL A 16 29.22 11.94 -8.15
CA VAL A 16 28.83 10.80 -8.99
C VAL A 16 27.73 10.00 -8.31
N VAL A 17 26.69 9.68 -9.07
CA VAL A 17 25.64 8.74 -8.67
C VAL A 17 25.95 7.39 -9.30
N GLY A 18 26.45 6.46 -8.50
CA GLY A 18 26.77 5.10 -8.93
C GLY A 18 25.54 4.19 -8.97
N GLY A 19 25.78 2.93 -9.26
CA GLY A 19 24.73 1.92 -9.51
C GLY A 19 24.38 1.80 -10.97
N GLU A 20 23.51 0.85 -11.30
CA GLU A 20 23.10 0.54 -12.67
C GLU A 20 21.56 0.36 -12.76
N GLY A 21 21.03 0.52 -13.97
CA GLY A 21 19.63 0.23 -14.29
C GLY A 21 18.61 1.10 -13.56
N ALA A 22 17.44 0.53 -13.29
CA ALA A 22 16.28 1.25 -12.77
C ALA A 22 16.48 1.89 -11.39
N LEU A 23 17.33 1.31 -10.53
CA LEU A 23 17.61 1.87 -9.21
C LEU A 23 18.36 3.20 -9.32
N ARG A 24 19.40 3.25 -10.17
CA ARG A 24 20.16 4.49 -10.41
C ARG A 24 19.27 5.58 -11.00
N GLN A 25 18.43 5.22 -12.00
CA GLN A 25 17.45 6.14 -12.55
C GLN A 25 16.51 6.69 -11.47
N HIS A 26 16.07 5.82 -10.55
CA HIS A 26 15.21 6.24 -9.45
C HIS A 26 15.92 7.25 -8.50
N PHE A 27 17.22 7.11 -8.23
CA PHE A 27 17.96 8.12 -7.45
C PHE A 27 18.01 9.47 -8.17
N LEU A 28 18.26 9.47 -9.48
CA LEU A 28 18.26 10.68 -10.29
C LEU A 28 16.88 11.35 -10.32
N ASP A 29 15.82 10.57 -10.53
CA ASP A 29 14.42 11.02 -10.49
C ASP A 29 14.02 11.57 -9.11
N MET A 30 14.70 11.09 -8.04
CA MET A 30 14.55 11.59 -6.67
C MET A 30 15.46 12.79 -6.38
N GLY A 31 16.10 13.40 -7.38
CA GLY A 31 16.92 14.60 -7.24
C GLY A 31 18.31 14.37 -6.67
N ILE A 32 18.74 13.12 -6.51
CA ILE A 32 20.14 12.82 -6.21
C ILE A 32 20.93 12.90 -7.53
N ILE A 33 21.30 14.09 -7.91
CA ILE A 33 21.98 14.36 -9.18
C ILE A 33 23.39 14.90 -8.91
N PRO A 34 24.32 14.73 -9.86
CA PRO A 34 25.62 15.41 -9.75
C PRO A 34 25.45 16.92 -9.59
N MET A 35 26.30 17.54 -8.78
CA MET A 35 26.30 18.95 -8.37
C MET A 35 25.22 19.35 -7.35
N ALA A 36 24.25 18.48 -7.00
CA ALA A 36 23.29 18.76 -5.94
C ALA A 36 23.93 18.68 -4.55
N ASP A 37 23.47 19.55 -3.66
CA ASP A 37 23.86 19.53 -2.24
C ASP A 37 23.01 18.53 -1.46
N VAL A 38 23.66 17.65 -0.71
CA VAL A 38 23.02 16.64 0.15
C VAL A 38 23.46 16.81 1.60
N THR A 39 22.51 16.83 2.53
CA THR A 39 22.77 16.95 3.98
C THR A 39 22.38 15.67 4.69
N MET A 40 23.26 15.12 5.54
CA MET A 40 22.93 13.96 6.38
C MET A 40 22.11 14.40 7.59
N VAL A 41 20.85 13.94 7.69
CA VAL A 41 19.92 14.33 8.76
C VAL A 41 20.03 13.40 9.95
N LYS A 42 19.79 12.10 9.75
CA LYS A 42 19.87 11.08 10.83
C LYS A 42 20.01 9.67 10.29
N TYR A 43 20.35 8.75 11.19
CA TYR A 43 20.32 7.30 10.94
C TYR A 43 19.06 6.69 11.58
N ALA A 44 18.53 5.62 10.98
CA ALA A 44 17.54 4.78 11.65
C ALA A 44 18.11 4.20 12.96
N PRO A 45 17.28 3.81 13.94
CA PRO A 45 17.74 3.33 15.26
C PRO A 45 18.78 2.21 15.20
N MET A 46 18.71 1.38 14.17
CA MET A 46 19.66 0.28 13.94
C MET A 46 20.85 0.68 13.07
N GLY A 47 21.00 1.97 12.75
CA GLY A 47 22.08 2.53 11.93
C GLY A 47 21.87 2.41 10.42
N ASP A 48 20.77 1.87 9.94
CA ASP A 48 20.41 1.70 8.53
C ASP A 48 18.89 1.50 8.43
N PRO A 49 18.15 2.23 7.54
CA PRO A 49 18.62 3.22 6.56
C PRO A 49 19.05 4.58 7.14
N VAL A 50 19.50 5.49 6.26
CA VAL A 50 19.82 6.88 6.58
C VAL A 50 18.76 7.80 6.01
N GLU A 51 18.56 8.95 6.63
CA GLU A 51 17.75 10.05 6.14
C GLU A 51 18.66 11.20 5.71
N VAL A 52 18.46 11.65 4.49
CA VAL A 52 19.20 12.74 3.88
C VAL A 52 18.26 13.84 3.41
N ARG A 53 18.70 15.08 3.45
CA ARG A 53 17.99 16.22 2.87
C ARG A 53 18.67 16.60 1.57
N ILE A 54 17.88 16.75 0.51
CA ILE A 54 18.31 17.20 -0.80
C ILE A 54 17.30 18.20 -1.34
N HIS A 55 17.75 19.25 -1.99
CA HIS A 55 16.91 20.40 -2.34
C HIS A 55 16.11 20.90 -1.10
N SER A 56 14.81 20.79 -1.05
CA SER A 56 13.96 21.22 0.07
C SER A 56 13.23 20.10 0.81
N TYR A 57 13.54 18.83 0.54
CA TYR A 57 12.84 17.67 1.12
C TYR A 57 13.80 16.61 1.68
N GLU A 58 13.24 15.71 2.51
CA GLU A 58 13.97 14.64 3.18
C GLU A 58 13.59 13.28 2.57
N LEU A 59 14.59 12.46 2.29
CA LEU A 59 14.39 11.10 1.79
C LEU A 59 15.27 10.09 2.54
N THR A 60 14.84 8.83 2.52
CA THR A 60 15.58 7.76 3.17
C THR A 60 16.28 6.88 2.15
N LEU A 61 17.53 6.51 2.45
CA LEU A 61 18.38 5.64 1.63
C LEU A 61 18.98 4.53 2.49
N ARG A 62 19.18 3.35 1.92
CA ARG A 62 19.99 2.33 2.58
C ARG A 62 21.48 2.72 2.55
N LEU A 63 22.22 2.30 3.56
CA LEU A 63 23.67 2.53 3.59
C LEU A 63 24.42 1.89 2.41
N ALA A 64 23.91 0.78 1.89
CA ALA A 64 24.45 0.15 0.69
C ALA A 64 24.29 1.05 -0.54
N ASP A 65 23.15 1.72 -0.66
CA ASP A 65 22.83 2.64 -1.76
C ASP A 65 23.63 3.94 -1.58
N ALA A 66 23.68 4.49 -0.36
CA ALA A 66 24.49 5.67 -0.01
C ALA A 66 26.00 5.46 -0.25
N ALA A 67 26.48 4.23 -0.15
CA ALA A 67 27.87 3.89 -0.46
C ALA A 67 28.21 3.98 -1.96
N GLN A 68 27.21 3.98 -2.85
CA GLN A 68 27.41 4.11 -4.28
C GLN A 68 27.43 5.58 -4.75
N ILE A 69 27.00 6.52 -3.89
CA ILE A 69 26.93 7.95 -4.20
C ILE A 69 28.23 8.60 -3.73
N GLN A 70 29.01 9.14 -4.65
CA GLN A 70 30.26 9.88 -4.34
C GLN A 70 29.93 11.33 -4.03
N ILE A 71 30.60 11.87 -3.03
CA ILE A 71 30.42 13.25 -2.56
C ILE A 71 31.78 13.94 -2.35
N ASP A 72 31.76 15.27 -2.47
CA ASP A 72 32.91 16.13 -2.20
C ASP A 72 32.47 17.42 -1.47
N ASN A 73 33.41 18.29 -1.13
CA ASN A 73 33.16 19.61 -0.56
C ASN A 73 32.30 19.57 0.73
N VAL A 74 32.72 18.72 1.70
CA VAL A 74 32.00 18.59 2.99
C VAL A 74 32.10 19.88 3.79
N ARG A 75 30.92 20.42 4.19
CA ARG A 75 30.82 21.69 4.91
C ARG A 75 29.70 21.64 5.95
N ASP A 76 29.64 22.63 6.84
CA ASP A 76 28.50 22.82 7.74
C ASP A 76 27.29 23.30 6.95
N GLU A 77 26.11 22.85 7.38
CA GLU A 77 24.85 23.28 6.78
C GLU A 77 24.71 24.80 6.91
N LYS A 78 24.48 25.50 5.78
CA LYS A 78 24.24 26.93 5.79
C LYS A 78 22.81 27.20 6.30
N GLU A 79 22.69 28.05 7.33
CA GLU A 79 21.36 28.56 7.72
C GLU A 79 20.68 29.24 6.52
N GLN A 80 19.50 28.74 6.15
CA GLN A 80 18.70 29.35 5.08
C GLN A 80 18.28 30.77 5.51
N LYS A 81 18.60 31.77 4.68
CA LYS A 81 18.18 33.15 4.92
C LYS A 81 16.63 33.21 4.96
N ARG A 82 16.10 33.72 6.06
CA ARG A 82 14.67 33.91 6.28
C ARG A 82 14.10 34.90 5.27
N GLY A 83 13.16 34.46 4.44
CA GLY A 83 12.44 35.32 3.50
C GLY A 83 11.54 36.35 4.21
N SER A 84 11.30 37.50 3.60
CA SER A 84 10.36 38.49 4.11
C SER A 84 8.92 38.01 3.92
N ARG A 85 8.01 38.34 4.85
CA ARG A 85 6.56 38.10 4.71
C ARG A 85 6.02 38.86 3.50
N VAL A 86 5.48 38.10 2.51
CA VAL A 86 4.85 38.68 1.33
C VAL A 86 3.34 38.44 1.39
N ARG A 87 2.56 39.39 0.93
CA ARG A 87 1.10 39.28 0.87
C ARG A 87 0.71 38.33 -0.25
N ALA A 88 -0.14 37.35 0.03
CA ALA A 88 -0.70 36.47 -0.98
C ALA A 88 -1.51 37.28 -2.01
N ILE A 89 -1.26 37.02 -3.29
CA ILE A 89 -2.03 37.60 -4.41
C ILE A 89 -3.15 36.61 -4.73
N PRO A 90 -4.41 37.03 -4.84
CA PRO A 90 -5.50 36.15 -5.24
C PRO A 90 -5.27 35.62 -6.67
N HIS A 91 -5.75 34.41 -6.95
CA HIS A 91 -5.75 33.87 -8.31
C HIS A 91 -6.76 34.65 -9.16
N PRO A 92 -6.40 35.05 -10.40
CA PRO A 92 -7.23 35.91 -11.24
C PRO A 92 -8.48 35.23 -11.81
N GLY A 93 -8.60 33.91 -11.74
CA GLY A 93 -9.71 33.12 -12.32
C GLY A 93 -9.61 32.94 -13.84
N LEU A 94 -10.64 32.34 -14.44
CA LEU A 94 -10.72 32.10 -15.89
C LEU A 94 -10.77 33.37 -16.74
N GLY A 95 -10.94 34.54 -16.12
CA GLY A 95 -11.17 35.82 -16.79
C GLY A 95 -9.95 36.48 -17.43
N GLU A 96 -8.75 35.93 -17.30
CA GLU A 96 -7.54 36.44 -17.98
C GLU A 96 -7.49 36.08 -19.45
N GLY A 97 -8.65 36.13 -20.10
CA GLY A 97 -8.95 35.72 -21.48
C GLY A 97 -7.78 35.75 -22.47
N GLY A 98 -7.48 34.59 -23.01
CA GLY A 98 -6.55 34.44 -24.13
C GLY A 98 -5.07 34.36 -23.77
N LYS A 99 -4.69 34.26 -22.50
CA LYS A 99 -3.28 34.13 -22.13
C LYS A 99 -2.70 32.73 -22.43
N TYR A 100 -3.55 31.72 -22.45
CA TYR A 100 -3.16 30.32 -22.64
C TYR A 100 -3.60 29.71 -23.97
N HIS A 101 -4.56 30.31 -24.70
CA HIS A 101 -4.97 29.90 -26.04
C HIS A 101 -5.24 31.11 -26.94
N GLU A 102 -5.00 30.95 -28.24
CA GLU A 102 -5.40 31.91 -29.24
C GLU A 102 -6.82 31.59 -29.71
N LYS A 103 -7.75 32.55 -29.68
CA LYS A 103 -9.14 32.34 -30.10
C LYS A 103 -9.30 31.83 -31.52
N ALA A 104 -8.32 32.03 -32.36
CA ALA A 104 -8.31 31.56 -33.77
C ALA A 104 -8.16 30.04 -33.87
N ASP A 105 -7.56 29.37 -32.87
CA ASP A 105 -7.26 27.94 -32.88
C ASP A 105 -8.24 27.13 -32.01
N GLU A 106 -9.34 27.75 -31.54
CA GLU A 106 -10.35 27.08 -30.71
C GLU A 106 -11.15 26.06 -31.54
N HIS A 107 -10.95 24.76 -31.25
CA HIS A 107 -11.76 23.67 -31.75
C HIS A 107 -12.45 22.92 -30.57
N PRO A 108 -13.49 23.53 -29.95
CA PRO A 108 -14.11 22.95 -28.78
C PRO A 108 -14.77 21.60 -29.11
N LEU A 109 -14.55 20.63 -28.23
CA LEU A 109 -15.25 19.33 -28.28
C LEU A 109 -16.75 19.54 -28.10
N PRO A 110 -17.62 18.69 -28.72
CA PRO A 110 -19.05 18.77 -28.57
C PRO A 110 -19.48 18.64 -27.09
N ASP A 111 -20.53 19.35 -26.67
CA ASP A 111 -21.04 19.28 -25.28
C ASP A 111 -21.55 17.88 -24.89
N SER A 112 -21.82 17.01 -25.85
CA SER A 112 -22.23 15.62 -25.64
C SER A 112 -21.06 14.66 -25.42
N GLU A 113 -19.83 15.09 -25.68
CA GLU A 113 -18.64 14.24 -25.53
C GLU A 113 -18.28 14.05 -24.06
N LEU A 114 -17.89 12.81 -23.70
CA LEU A 114 -17.44 12.49 -22.37
C LEU A 114 -16.02 13.01 -22.17
N LEU A 115 -15.84 13.96 -21.26
CA LEU A 115 -14.54 14.47 -20.86
C LEU A 115 -13.89 13.53 -19.84
N THR A 116 -12.83 12.84 -20.26
CA THR A 116 -12.08 11.90 -19.42
C THR A 116 -10.85 12.58 -18.83
N PHE A 117 -10.67 12.49 -17.53
CA PHE A 117 -9.55 13.08 -16.80
C PHE A 117 -8.71 12.02 -16.11
N ALA A 118 -7.40 12.14 -16.24
CA ALA A 118 -6.43 11.42 -15.41
C ALA A 118 -6.01 12.30 -14.22
N LEU A 119 -6.23 11.84 -12.98
CA LEU A 119 -5.73 12.51 -11.78
C LEU A 119 -4.35 11.94 -11.45
N ALA A 120 -3.30 12.72 -11.70
CA ALA A 120 -1.91 12.33 -11.52
C ALA A 120 -1.21 13.19 -10.46
N GLY A 121 -0.24 12.64 -9.76
CA GLY A 121 0.57 13.37 -8.77
C GLY A 121 1.40 12.45 -7.90
N ASN A 122 2.31 13.03 -7.13
CA ASN A 122 3.21 12.29 -6.25
C ASN A 122 2.46 11.57 -5.12
N GLN A 123 3.15 10.64 -4.47
CA GLN A 123 2.62 10.06 -3.23
C GLN A 123 2.48 11.17 -2.17
N ASN A 124 1.44 11.10 -1.35
CA ASN A 124 1.13 12.06 -0.27
C ASN A 124 0.81 13.52 -0.69
N CYS A 125 0.69 13.85 -1.97
CA CYS A 125 0.29 15.18 -2.43
C CYS A 125 -1.19 15.54 -2.17
N GLY A 126 -1.99 14.59 -1.63
CA GLY A 126 -3.42 14.79 -1.36
C GLY A 126 -4.37 14.34 -2.46
N LYS A 127 -3.91 13.51 -3.39
CA LYS A 127 -4.65 13.02 -4.56
C LYS A 127 -5.98 12.35 -4.21
N THR A 128 -5.97 11.37 -3.30
CA THR A 128 -7.20 10.69 -2.86
C THR A 128 -8.18 11.64 -2.18
N THR A 129 -7.68 12.63 -1.43
CA THR A 129 -8.53 13.66 -0.83
C THR A 129 -9.20 14.50 -1.91
N LEU A 130 -8.47 14.94 -2.92
CA LEU A 130 -9.01 15.68 -4.05
C LEU A 130 -10.02 14.84 -4.83
N PHE A 131 -9.70 13.58 -5.15
CA PHE A 131 -10.60 12.67 -5.84
C PHE A 131 -11.95 12.52 -5.11
N ASN A 132 -11.92 12.36 -3.77
CA ASN A 132 -13.12 12.27 -2.96
C ASN A 132 -13.93 13.59 -2.94
N GLN A 133 -13.27 14.73 -3.00
CA GLN A 133 -13.96 16.03 -3.11
C GLN A 133 -14.61 16.20 -4.48
N LEU A 134 -13.93 15.80 -5.55
CA LEU A 134 -14.44 15.89 -6.92
C LEU A 134 -15.64 14.96 -7.14
N THR A 135 -15.56 13.70 -6.70
CA THR A 135 -16.51 12.64 -7.09
C THR A 135 -17.56 12.31 -6.02
N GLY A 136 -17.24 12.50 -4.76
CA GLY A 136 -18.13 12.16 -3.64
C GLY A 136 -18.41 10.67 -3.52
N SER A 137 -19.69 10.30 -3.49
CA SER A 137 -20.14 8.90 -3.38
C SER A 137 -20.24 8.18 -4.73
N SER A 138 -20.06 8.88 -5.85
CA SER A 138 -20.19 8.35 -7.22
C SER A 138 -18.87 7.76 -7.71
N GLN A 139 -18.38 6.73 -7.02
CA GLN A 139 -17.11 6.08 -7.33
C GLN A 139 -17.31 4.63 -7.74
N HIS A 140 -16.54 4.19 -8.72
CA HIS A 140 -16.42 2.80 -9.12
C HIS A 140 -15.00 2.32 -8.82
N VAL A 141 -14.88 1.20 -8.09
CA VAL A 141 -13.58 0.64 -7.69
C VAL A 141 -13.34 -0.67 -8.42
N GLY A 142 -12.23 -0.79 -9.09
CA GLY A 142 -11.77 -1.99 -9.80
C GLY A 142 -10.26 -2.12 -9.73
N ASN A 143 -9.68 -2.91 -10.60
CA ASN A 143 -8.22 -2.98 -10.79
C ASN A 143 -7.89 -2.53 -12.22
N PHE A 144 -6.69 -1.99 -12.42
CA PHE A 144 -6.18 -1.78 -13.77
C PHE A 144 -6.00 -3.13 -14.49
N PRO A 145 -6.23 -3.19 -15.81
CA PRO A 145 -6.11 -4.42 -16.57
C PRO A 145 -4.72 -5.06 -16.41
N GLY A 146 -4.69 -6.37 -16.12
CA GLY A 146 -3.45 -7.16 -16.06
C GLY A 146 -2.59 -6.98 -14.81
N VAL A 147 -2.96 -6.08 -13.90
CA VAL A 147 -2.22 -5.79 -12.66
C VAL A 147 -3.14 -5.72 -11.44
N THR A 148 -2.55 -5.79 -10.26
CA THR A 148 -3.29 -5.74 -8.98
C THR A 148 -3.31 -4.35 -8.36
N VAL A 149 -3.14 -3.32 -9.16
CA VAL A 149 -3.22 -1.91 -8.76
C VAL A 149 -4.69 -1.49 -8.81
N ASP A 150 -5.17 -0.88 -7.72
CA ASP A 150 -6.56 -0.43 -7.63
C ASP A 150 -6.82 0.73 -8.60
N ARG A 151 -7.93 0.65 -9.34
CA ARG A 151 -8.46 1.70 -10.21
C ARG A 151 -9.72 2.27 -9.58
N LYS A 152 -9.79 3.58 -9.47
CA LYS A 152 -10.98 4.31 -9.02
C LYS A 152 -11.41 5.30 -10.09
N ASP A 153 -12.63 5.12 -10.55
CA ASP A 153 -13.26 6.03 -11.50
C ASP A 153 -14.43 6.74 -10.81
N GLY A 154 -14.69 7.99 -11.17
CA GLY A 154 -15.80 8.74 -10.63
C GLY A 154 -16.23 9.91 -11.52
N ILE A 155 -17.49 10.30 -11.39
CA ILE A 155 -18.06 11.46 -12.10
C ILE A 155 -17.89 12.70 -11.23
N ILE A 156 -17.45 13.81 -11.82
CA ILE A 156 -17.34 15.10 -11.10
C ILE A 156 -18.74 15.55 -10.70
N ARG A 157 -18.89 15.95 -9.43
CA ARG A 157 -20.15 16.43 -8.88
C ARG A 157 -20.73 17.55 -9.71
N GLY A 158 -22.01 17.44 -10.08
CA GLY A 158 -22.70 18.43 -10.89
C GLY A 158 -22.31 18.46 -12.38
N LYS A 159 -21.40 17.61 -12.85
CA LYS A 159 -20.92 17.56 -14.24
C LYS A 159 -21.08 16.15 -14.81
N LYS A 160 -22.26 15.87 -15.40
CA LYS A 160 -22.63 14.51 -15.84
C LYS A 160 -21.72 13.91 -16.93
N ASN A 161 -21.17 14.75 -17.82
CA ASN A 161 -20.34 14.32 -18.95
C ASN A 161 -18.84 14.36 -18.60
N THR A 162 -18.49 13.96 -17.39
CA THR A 162 -17.09 13.93 -16.94
C THR A 162 -16.79 12.60 -16.28
N LEU A 163 -15.60 12.07 -16.48
CA LEU A 163 -15.09 10.88 -15.82
C LEU A 163 -13.66 11.16 -15.33
N VAL A 164 -13.41 11.02 -14.05
CA VAL A 164 -12.06 11.15 -13.45
C VAL A 164 -11.58 9.78 -13.02
N THR A 165 -10.38 9.40 -13.46
CA THR A 165 -9.68 8.19 -13.02
C THR A 165 -8.56 8.59 -12.06
N ASP A 166 -8.57 8.06 -10.83
CA ASP A 166 -7.50 8.21 -9.85
C ASP A 166 -6.34 7.28 -10.22
N LEU A 167 -5.21 7.86 -10.63
CA LEU A 167 -4.00 7.11 -10.97
C LEU A 167 -3.15 6.87 -9.70
N PRO A 168 -2.34 5.82 -9.66
CA PRO A 168 -1.38 5.60 -8.58
C PRO A 168 -0.49 6.83 -8.33
N GLY A 169 -0.03 7.01 -7.09
CA GLY A 169 0.95 8.05 -6.77
C GLY A 169 2.33 7.66 -7.23
N ILE A 170 2.91 8.43 -8.14
CA ILE A 170 4.22 8.16 -8.74
C ILE A 170 5.15 9.36 -8.58
N TYR A 171 6.43 9.13 -8.67
CA TYR A 171 7.43 10.19 -8.61
C TYR A 171 8.00 10.56 -9.98
N SER A 172 7.97 9.64 -10.92
CA SER A 172 8.41 9.83 -12.29
C SER A 172 7.66 8.91 -13.25
N MET A 173 7.83 9.13 -14.55
CA MET A 173 7.28 8.27 -15.60
C MET A 173 8.28 7.16 -16.03
N SER A 174 9.34 6.96 -15.25
CA SER A 174 10.31 5.88 -15.49
C SER A 174 9.74 4.55 -14.98
N PRO A 175 9.93 3.42 -15.70
CA PRO A 175 9.28 2.14 -15.40
C PRO A 175 9.98 1.39 -14.25
N TYR A 176 9.99 1.96 -13.05
CA TYR A 176 10.64 1.40 -11.88
C TYR A 176 9.71 0.51 -11.05
N THR A 177 8.46 0.94 -10.87
CA THR A 177 7.43 0.20 -10.14
C THR A 177 6.24 -0.13 -11.05
N SER A 178 5.38 -1.08 -10.62
CA SER A 178 4.12 -1.38 -11.32
C SER A 178 3.19 -0.17 -11.41
N GLU A 179 3.24 0.72 -10.42
CA GLU A 179 2.43 1.93 -10.34
C GLU A 179 2.80 2.93 -11.44
N GLU A 180 4.10 3.12 -11.69
CA GLU A 180 4.63 3.98 -12.77
C GLU A 180 4.31 3.41 -14.15
N ILE A 181 4.48 2.11 -14.32
CA ILE A 181 4.13 1.42 -15.58
C ILE A 181 2.64 1.58 -15.88
N VAL A 182 1.77 1.37 -14.88
CA VAL A 182 0.30 1.51 -15.02
C VAL A 182 -0.10 2.92 -15.38
N THR A 183 0.44 3.92 -14.68
CA THR A 183 0.14 5.33 -14.93
C THR A 183 0.55 5.72 -16.35
N ARG A 184 1.77 5.33 -16.75
CA ARG A 184 2.29 5.60 -18.11
C ARG A 184 1.44 4.93 -19.19
N SER A 185 1.13 3.62 -19.05
CA SER A 185 0.30 2.89 -19.99
C SER A 185 -1.10 3.48 -20.08
N PHE A 186 -1.70 3.88 -18.93
CA PHE A 186 -3.01 4.50 -18.93
C PHE A 186 -3.05 5.79 -19.75
N ILE A 187 -2.09 6.70 -19.57
CA ILE A 187 -2.09 7.98 -20.27
C ILE A 187 -1.82 7.78 -21.77
N LEU A 188 -0.85 6.92 -22.13
CA LEU A 188 -0.46 6.66 -23.53
C LEU A 188 -1.50 5.83 -24.30
N GLU A 189 -2.26 4.94 -23.65
CA GLU A 189 -3.18 4.03 -24.35
C GLU A 189 -4.64 4.44 -24.26
N GLN A 190 -5.05 5.14 -23.18
CA GLN A 190 -6.44 5.57 -22.98
C GLN A 190 -6.68 7.01 -23.45
N HIS A 191 -5.64 7.77 -23.76
CA HIS A 191 -5.70 9.15 -24.26
C HIS A 191 -6.73 10.01 -23.52
N PRO A 192 -6.56 10.26 -22.20
CA PRO A 192 -7.49 11.10 -21.46
C PRO A 192 -7.58 12.49 -22.09
N LYS A 193 -8.77 13.07 -22.09
CA LYS A 193 -9.00 14.41 -22.67
C LYS A 193 -8.34 15.52 -21.84
N GLY A 194 -7.95 15.23 -20.61
CA GLY A 194 -7.20 16.15 -19.77
C GLY A 194 -6.51 15.46 -18.59
N ILE A 195 -5.46 16.07 -18.09
CA ILE A 195 -4.75 15.66 -16.88
C ILE A 195 -4.98 16.70 -15.78
N ILE A 196 -5.42 16.27 -14.61
CA ILE A 196 -5.40 17.08 -13.39
C ILE A 196 -4.16 16.65 -12.62
N ASN A 197 -3.10 17.44 -12.70
CA ASN A 197 -1.86 17.17 -11.97
C ASN A 197 -1.90 17.85 -10.61
N ILE A 198 -1.86 17.07 -9.53
CA ILE A 198 -1.84 17.58 -8.17
C ILE A 198 -0.41 17.63 -7.62
N VAL A 199 -0.03 18.80 -7.13
CA VAL A 199 1.30 19.14 -6.62
C VAL A 199 1.19 19.59 -5.17
N ASP A 200 2.03 19.06 -4.30
CA ASP A 200 2.17 19.54 -2.91
C ASP A 200 2.99 20.83 -2.89
N ALA A 201 2.34 21.95 -2.60
CA ALA A 201 2.98 23.27 -2.52
C ALA A 201 4.02 23.40 -1.40
N THR A 202 4.02 22.50 -0.42
CA THR A 202 5.02 22.48 0.66
C THR A 202 6.35 21.86 0.21
N ASN A 203 6.30 21.00 -0.85
CA ASN A 203 7.43 20.31 -1.45
C ASN A 203 7.42 20.47 -2.99
N ILE A 204 7.27 21.71 -3.45
CA ILE A 204 6.96 22.02 -4.84
C ILE A 204 8.06 21.59 -5.81
N GLU A 205 9.34 21.83 -5.48
CA GLU A 205 10.50 21.49 -6.32
C GLU A 205 10.49 20.02 -6.72
N ARG A 206 10.21 19.15 -5.76
CA ARG A 206 10.13 17.72 -6.00
C ARG A 206 8.94 17.31 -6.87
N ASN A 207 7.78 17.91 -6.60
CA ASN A 207 6.56 17.52 -7.30
C ASN A 207 6.56 18.00 -8.76
N LEU A 208 7.20 19.12 -9.07
CA LEU A 208 7.33 19.64 -10.43
C LEU A 208 8.12 18.72 -11.35
N TYR A 209 8.97 17.83 -10.84
CA TYR A 209 9.70 16.86 -11.67
C TYR A 209 8.75 15.94 -12.45
N LEU A 210 7.71 15.42 -11.80
CA LEU A 210 6.66 14.65 -12.44
C LEU A 210 5.83 15.53 -13.39
N THR A 211 5.53 16.78 -12.98
CA THR A 211 4.78 17.75 -13.80
C THR A 211 5.44 17.95 -15.16
N MET A 212 6.76 18.14 -15.19
CA MET A 212 7.49 18.30 -16.45
C MET A 212 7.36 17.08 -17.37
N GLN A 213 7.46 15.88 -16.82
CA GLN A 213 7.31 14.64 -17.60
C GLN A 213 5.87 14.45 -18.10
N LEU A 214 4.87 14.89 -17.35
CA LEU A 214 3.47 14.90 -17.81
C LEU A 214 3.22 15.92 -18.91
N MET A 215 3.90 17.09 -18.87
CA MET A 215 3.83 18.09 -19.94
C MET A 215 4.41 17.56 -21.25
N GLU A 216 5.50 16.78 -21.20
CA GLU A 216 6.11 16.16 -22.39
C GLU A 216 5.16 15.18 -23.13
N LEU A 217 4.07 14.72 -22.45
CA LEU A 217 3.03 13.87 -23.06
C LEU A 217 2.07 14.65 -23.98
N ASP A 218 2.16 15.97 -24.03
CA ASP A 218 1.35 16.84 -24.91
C ASP A 218 -0.17 16.65 -24.76
N VAL A 219 -0.63 16.27 -23.56
CA VAL A 219 -2.04 16.14 -23.19
C VAL A 219 -2.50 17.42 -22.49
N PRO A 220 -3.71 17.93 -22.78
CA PRO A 220 -4.28 19.06 -22.06
C PRO A 220 -4.20 18.87 -20.55
N MET A 221 -3.68 19.85 -19.79
CA MET A 221 -3.50 19.67 -18.35
C MET A 221 -3.69 20.94 -17.55
N VAL A 222 -4.07 20.75 -16.27
CA VAL A 222 -4.14 21.78 -15.24
C VAL A 222 -3.34 21.35 -14.02
N LEU A 223 -2.58 22.26 -13.44
CA LEU A 223 -1.82 22.02 -12.22
C LEU A 223 -2.64 22.46 -10.99
N ALA A 224 -2.99 21.52 -10.15
CA ALA A 224 -3.64 21.76 -8.86
C ALA A 224 -2.60 21.92 -7.76
N LEU A 225 -2.29 23.16 -7.36
CA LEU A 225 -1.31 23.46 -6.33
C LEU A 225 -1.96 23.31 -4.96
N ASN A 226 -1.82 22.13 -4.35
CA ASN A 226 -2.48 21.72 -3.12
C ASN A 226 -1.70 22.14 -1.85
N MET A 227 -2.36 22.09 -0.69
CA MET A 227 -1.81 22.45 0.63
C MET A 227 -1.43 23.94 0.74
N MET A 228 -2.06 24.79 -0.04
CA MET A 228 -1.83 26.24 0.00
C MET A 228 -2.21 26.87 1.34
N ASP A 229 -3.09 26.24 2.09
CA ASP A 229 -3.41 26.64 3.47
C ASP A 229 -2.20 26.48 4.41
N GLU A 230 -1.43 25.39 4.28
CA GLU A 230 -0.20 25.18 5.06
C GLU A 230 0.89 26.19 4.67
N VAL A 231 1.08 26.41 3.37
CA VAL A 231 2.05 27.40 2.86
C VAL A 231 1.74 28.80 3.42
N ARG A 232 0.46 29.23 3.37
CA ARG A 232 0.01 30.53 3.89
C ARG A 232 0.17 30.64 5.41
N GLN A 233 -0.17 29.59 6.17
CA GLN A 233 -0.03 29.56 7.63
C GLN A 233 1.44 29.70 8.07
N ASN A 234 2.37 29.19 7.28
CA ASN A 234 3.80 29.26 7.54
C ASN A 234 4.47 30.54 6.96
N GLY A 235 3.67 31.46 6.41
CA GLY A 235 4.16 32.74 5.88
C GLY A 235 4.81 32.65 4.50
N GLY A 236 4.65 31.52 3.81
CA GLY A 236 5.03 31.36 2.40
C GLY A 236 3.95 31.85 1.43
N SER A 237 4.31 31.95 0.18
CA SER A 237 3.40 32.30 -0.91
C SER A 237 3.94 31.77 -2.24
N VAL A 238 3.05 31.56 -3.21
CA VAL A 238 3.42 31.24 -4.60
C VAL A 238 2.84 32.31 -5.50
N ARG A 239 3.65 32.82 -6.41
CA ARG A 239 3.26 33.78 -7.45
C ARG A 239 2.64 32.99 -8.61
N VAL A 240 1.37 32.65 -8.46
CA VAL A 240 0.66 31.73 -9.35
C VAL A 240 0.75 32.16 -10.81
N ASN A 241 0.47 33.45 -11.13
CA ASN A 241 0.51 33.95 -12.51
C ASN A 241 1.89 33.81 -13.17
N GLN A 242 2.96 34.09 -12.40
CA GLN A 242 4.33 33.92 -12.93
C GLN A 242 4.67 32.45 -13.14
N MET A 243 4.15 31.56 -12.28
CA MET A 243 4.32 30.13 -12.42
C MET A 243 3.56 29.59 -13.63
N GLU A 244 2.34 30.06 -13.87
CA GLU A 244 1.58 29.75 -15.09
C GLU A 244 2.33 30.18 -16.37
N GLU A 245 2.88 31.39 -16.35
CA GLU A 245 3.67 31.91 -17.47
C GLU A 245 4.94 31.09 -17.70
N ALA A 246 5.64 30.71 -16.62
CA ALA A 246 6.86 29.91 -16.68
C ALA A 246 6.60 28.47 -17.16
N LEU A 247 5.51 27.85 -16.71
CA LEU A 247 5.14 26.49 -17.08
C LEU A 247 4.33 26.39 -18.37
N GLY A 248 3.58 27.44 -18.73
CA GLY A 248 2.69 27.44 -19.92
C GLY A 248 1.46 26.55 -19.76
N ILE A 249 0.99 26.34 -18.53
CA ILE A 249 -0.22 25.60 -18.16
C ILE A 249 -0.95 26.34 -17.03
N PRO A 250 -2.30 26.24 -16.91
CA PRO A 250 -3.03 26.81 -15.79
C PRO A 250 -2.62 26.22 -14.46
N VAL A 251 -2.43 27.09 -13.45
CA VAL A 251 -2.06 26.70 -12.06
C VAL A 251 -3.11 27.21 -11.10
N VAL A 252 -3.84 26.30 -10.45
CA VAL A 252 -4.93 26.62 -9.52
C VAL A 252 -4.52 26.31 -8.09
N PRO A 253 -4.45 27.33 -7.21
CA PRO A 253 -4.12 27.12 -5.80
C PRO A 253 -5.31 26.55 -5.04
N ILE A 254 -5.15 25.37 -4.43
CA ILE A 254 -6.22 24.67 -3.72
C ILE A 254 -5.82 24.23 -2.30
N SER A 255 -6.82 23.93 -1.49
CA SER A 255 -6.69 23.09 -0.29
C SER A 255 -7.75 21.99 -0.34
N ALA A 256 -7.37 20.81 -0.78
CA ALA A 256 -8.27 19.67 -0.88
C ALA A 256 -8.87 19.27 0.49
N ALA A 257 -8.11 19.40 1.57
CA ALA A 257 -8.57 19.12 2.93
C ALA A 257 -9.67 20.07 3.40
N LYS A 258 -9.60 21.36 3.01
CA LYS A 258 -10.59 22.40 3.38
C LYS A 258 -11.65 22.65 2.30
N ASN A 259 -11.56 21.97 1.17
CA ASN A 259 -12.43 22.19 0.01
C ASN A 259 -12.35 23.63 -0.54
N GLU A 260 -11.16 24.24 -0.53
CA GLU A 260 -10.90 25.57 -1.08
C GLU A 260 -10.36 25.46 -2.50
N GLY A 261 -10.84 26.29 -3.45
CA GLY A 261 -10.37 26.36 -4.83
C GLY A 261 -10.79 25.19 -5.73
N ILE A 262 -11.62 24.25 -5.26
CA ILE A 262 -11.99 23.04 -6.02
C ILE A 262 -12.91 23.38 -7.20
N ASP A 263 -13.88 24.28 -7.03
CA ASP A 263 -14.79 24.69 -8.10
C ASP A 263 -14.04 25.40 -9.24
N GLU A 264 -13.05 26.20 -8.89
CA GLU A 264 -12.16 26.88 -9.84
C GLU A 264 -11.29 25.87 -10.59
N LEU A 265 -10.69 24.89 -9.88
CA LEU A 265 -9.95 23.80 -10.49
C LEU A 265 -10.81 23.02 -11.51
N VAL A 266 -12.06 22.70 -11.16
CA VAL A 266 -12.99 22.00 -12.04
C VAL A 266 -13.33 22.84 -13.26
N ALA A 267 -13.51 24.15 -13.10
CA ALA A 267 -13.78 25.06 -14.22
C ALA A 267 -12.61 25.08 -15.22
N HIS A 268 -11.37 25.23 -14.71
CA HIS A 268 -10.15 25.19 -15.53
C HIS A 268 -9.95 23.83 -16.21
N ALA A 269 -10.11 22.72 -15.48
CA ALA A 269 -9.95 21.38 -16.04
C ALA A 269 -10.93 21.12 -17.21
N ILE A 270 -12.21 21.49 -17.02
CA ILE A 270 -13.22 21.35 -18.06
C ILE A 270 -12.91 22.25 -19.27
N HIS A 271 -12.47 23.47 -19.03
CA HIS A 271 -12.11 24.40 -20.08
C HIS A 271 -10.95 23.85 -20.94
N VAL A 272 -9.85 23.52 -20.30
CA VAL A 272 -8.65 22.98 -20.97
C VAL A 272 -8.97 21.70 -21.75
N ALA A 273 -9.75 20.77 -21.17
CA ALA A 273 -10.16 19.54 -21.84
C ALA A 273 -11.13 19.79 -22.99
N LYS A 274 -12.09 20.73 -22.85
CA LYS A 274 -13.07 21.05 -23.89
C LYS A 274 -12.43 21.70 -25.11
N TYR A 275 -11.50 22.62 -24.87
CA TYR A 275 -10.80 23.35 -25.96
C TYR A 275 -9.51 22.66 -26.41
N GLN A 276 -9.15 21.50 -25.82
CA GLN A 276 -7.94 20.73 -26.10
C GLN A 276 -6.67 21.59 -26.01
N GLU A 277 -6.59 22.41 -24.96
CA GLU A 277 -5.46 23.32 -24.73
C GLU A 277 -4.25 22.53 -24.21
N LYS A 278 -3.28 22.34 -25.08
CA LYS A 278 -2.03 21.64 -24.79
C LYS A 278 -1.05 22.54 -24.03
N PRO A 279 -0.09 21.96 -23.29
CA PRO A 279 0.98 22.74 -22.66
C PRO A 279 1.74 23.56 -23.70
N LYS A 280 1.88 24.86 -23.47
CA LYS A 280 2.61 25.75 -24.38
C LYS A 280 4.11 25.54 -24.36
N ARG A 281 4.63 25.04 -23.25
CA ARG A 281 6.05 24.76 -23.08
C ARG A 281 6.29 23.26 -23.00
N LEU A 282 6.93 22.71 -24.01
CA LEU A 282 7.38 21.31 -24.04
C LEU A 282 8.91 21.23 -23.91
N ASP A 283 9.62 22.36 -24.13
CA ASP A 283 11.06 22.42 -24.07
C ASP A 283 11.54 23.08 -22.76
N PHE A 284 12.30 22.36 -21.99
CA PHE A 284 12.83 22.77 -20.69
C PHE A 284 14.33 23.07 -20.74
N CYS A 285 14.96 22.98 -21.91
CA CYS A 285 16.35 23.30 -22.13
C CYS A 285 16.46 24.55 -23.04
N ASP A 286 17.34 25.48 -22.68
CA ASP A 286 17.70 26.61 -23.52
C ASP A 286 18.94 26.26 -24.37
N ALA A 287 18.99 26.77 -25.58
CA ALA A 287 20.17 26.67 -26.47
C ALA A 287 21.44 27.26 -25.85
N ASN A 288 21.29 28.15 -24.86
CA ASN A 288 22.38 28.77 -24.12
C ASN A 288 22.75 28.07 -22.83
N ASP A 289 21.85 27.21 -22.29
CA ASP A 289 22.12 26.48 -21.05
C ASP A 289 23.19 25.42 -21.29
N ASP A 290 24.27 25.48 -20.56
CA ASP A 290 25.38 24.51 -20.57
C ASP A 290 25.94 24.23 -22.00
N GLY A 291 26.03 25.26 -22.83
CA GLY A 291 26.48 25.16 -24.23
C GLY A 291 25.49 24.51 -25.19
N GLY A 292 24.24 24.27 -24.75
CA GLY A 292 23.16 23.72 -25.56
C GLY A 292 23.28 22.23 -25.90
N ALA A 293 24.12 21.48 -25.22
CA ALA A 293 24.37 20.07 -25.54
C ALA A 293 23.12 19.20 -25.41
N VAL A 294 22.35 19.34 -24.31
CA VAL A 294 21.11 18.62 -24.07
C VAL A 294 20.03 19.04 -25.08
N HIS A 295 19.96 20.35 -25.38
CA HIS A 295 19.01 20.88 -26.36
C HIS A 295 19.24 20.25 -27.74
N ARG A 296 20.50 20.29 -28.26
CA ARG A 296 20.85 19.66 -29.55
C ARG A 296 20.59 18.16 -29.57
N CYS A 297 20.88 17.46 -28.46
CA CYS A 297 20.62 16.03 -28.34
C CYS A 297 19.13 15.72 -28.51
N LEU A 298 18.28 16.36 -27.71
CA LEU A 298 16.83 16.10 -27.71
C LEU A 298 16.20 16.47 -29.05
N HIS A 299 16.58 17.62 -29.64
CA HIS A 299 16.08 18.01 -30.96
C HIS A 299 16.58 17.08 -32.09
N GLY A 300 17.84 16.63 -32.00
CA GLY A 300 18.37 15.63 -32.95
C GLY A 300 17.64 14.31 -32.90
N ILE A 301 17.31 13.83 -31.67
CA ILE A 301 16.51 12.62 -31.46
C ILE A 301 15.07 12.83 -31.96
N MET A 302 14.44 13.97 -31.66
CA MET A 302 13.09 14.27 -32.14
C MET A 302 12.98 14.16 -33.65
N HIS A 303 13.92 14.75 -34.41
CA HIS A 303 13.95 14.64 -35.89
C HIS A 303 14.17 13.19 -36.36
N LEU A 304 14.99 12.41 -35.64
CA LEU A 304 15.27 11.02 -36.01
C LEU A 304 14.04 10.11 -35.86
N ILE A 305 13.19 10.38 -34.85
CA ILE A 305 12.09 9.47 -34.47
C ILE A 305 10.69 9.96 -34.83
N GLU A 306 10.57 11.11 -35.53
CA GLU A 306 9.28 11.78 -35.76
C GLU A 306 8.25 10.85 -36.42
N ASP A 307 8.63 10.16 -37.50
CA ASP A 307 7.76 9.23 -38.22
C ASP A 307 7.40 7.99 -37.35
N HIS A 308 8.36 7.44 -36.60
CA HIS A 308 8.17 6.30 -35.73
C HIS A 308 7.24 6.64 -34.56
N ALA A 309 7.42 7.82 -33.98
CA ALA A 309 6.61 8.29 -32.86
C ALA A 309 5.15 8.51 -33.26
N GLN A 310 4.93 9.10 -34.49
CA GLN A 310 3.59 9.25 -35.07
C GLN A 310 2.93 7.90 -35.36
N GLN A 311 3.66 6.92 -35.88
CA GLN A 311 3.13 5.56 -36.12
C GLN A 311 2.80 4.83 -34.84
N ALA A 312 3.58 5.03 -33.77
CA ALA A 312 3.37 4.40 -32.46
C ALA A 312 2.35 5.17 -31.59
N ASP A 313 1.84 6.30 -32.05
CA ASP A 313 0.94 7.22 -31.30
C ASP A 313 1.54 7.64 -29.94
N ILE A 314 2.84 7.98 -29.97
CA ILE A 314 3.58 8.45 -28.80
C ILE A 314 4.05 9.89 -29.05
N PRO A 315 3.84 10.84 -28.12
CA PRO A 315 4.33 12.21 -28.26
C PRO A 315 5.84 12.26 -28.49
N VAL A 316 6.27 12.94 -29.55
CA VAL A 316 7.67 12.95 -30.04
C VAL A 316 8.63 13.43 -28.95
N ARG A 317 8.27 14.49 -28.22
CA ARG A 317 9.10 15.05 -27.15
C ARG A 317 9.29 14.06 -25.99
N PHE A 318 8.21 13.41 -25.55
CA PHE A 318 8.28 12.37 -24.51
C PHE A 318 9.15 11.19 -24.95
N ALA A 319 8.95 10.72 -26.20
CA ALA A 319 9.75 9.64 -26.77
C ALA A 319 11.24 10.01 -26.82
N ALA A 320 11.58 11.21 -27.27
CA ALA A 320 12.96 11.69 -27.36
C ALA A 320 13.64 11.77 -25.98
N SER A 321 12.95 12.33 -24.98
CA SER A 321 13.45 12.39 -23.60
C SER A 321 13.70 11.00 -23.02
N LYS A 322 12.77 10.06 -23.24
CA LYS A 322 12.89 8.68 -22.74
C LYS A 322 13.98 7.88 -23.46
N LEU A 323 14.14 8.05 -24.77
CA LEU A 323 15.26 7.45 -25.51
C LEU A 323 16.61 8.01 -25.08
N ALA A 324 16.69 9.33 -24.84
CA ALA A 324 17.89 9.94 -24.30
C ALA A 324 18.24 9.37 -22.90
N GLU A 325 17.26 9.08 -22.04
CA GLU A 325 17.44 8.41 -20.77
C GLU A 325 17.82 6.93 -20.89
N GLY A 326 17.61 6.31 -22.06
CA GLY A 326 17.86 4.88 -22.29
C GLY A 326 16.69 3.95 -21.95
N ASP A 327 15.44 4.41 -22.12
CA ASP A 327 14.22 3.65 -21.85
C ASP A 327 13.99 2.57 -22.93
N GLU A 328 14.23 1.31 -22.56
CA GLU A 328 14.09 0.16 -23.47
C GLU A 328 12.65 -0.06 -23.92
N LEU A 329 11.65 0.23 -23.09
CA LEU A 329 10.24 0.03 -23.43
C LEU A 329 9.79 0.97 -24.55
N ILE A 330 10.28 2.21 -24.57
CA ILE A 330 10.02 3.15 -25.68
C ILE A 330 10.80 2.74 -26.91
N LEU A 331 12.06 2.33 -26.74
CA LEU A 331 12.89 1.86 -27.85
C LEU A 331 12.24 0.68 -28.60
N GLU A 332 11.68 -0.28 -27.86
CA GLU A 332 10.94 -1.41 -28.44
C GLU A 332 9.64 -0.98 -29.13
N LYS A 333 8.86 -0.06 -28.54
CA LYS A 333 7.61 0.43 -29.11
C LYS A 333 7.80 1.20 -30.41
N LEU A 334 8.88 1.95 -30.53
CA LEU A 334 9.17 2.74 -31.74
C LEU A 334 9.70 1.89 -32.88
N GLY A 335 10.28 0.71 -32.62
CA GLY A 335 10.71 -0.22 -33.66
C GLY A 335 11.82 0.32 -34.56
N LEU A 336 12.76 1.12 -34.02
CA LEU A 336 13.88 1.68 -34.75
C LEU A 336 14.75 0.60 -35.41
N ASP A 337 15.26 0.88 -36.60
CA ASP A 337 16.21 0.01 -37.28
C ASP A 337 17.61 0.09 -36.65
N GLN A 338 18.54 -0.75 -37.12
CA GLN A 338 19.88 -0.81 -36.52
C GLN A 338 20.67 0.49 -36.77
N ASN A 339 20.49 1.13 -37.92
CA ASN A 339 21.19 2.34 -38.32
C ASN A 339 20.70 3.56 -37.50
N GLU A 340 19.39 3.60 -37.26
CA GLU A 340 18.75 4.62 -36.42
C GLU A 340 19.18 4.48 -34.95
N LYS A 341 19.29 3.25 -34.44
CA LYS A 341 19.83 2.98 -33.09
C LYS A 341 21.28 3.42 -32.97
N GLU A 342 22.11 3.18 -33.94
CA GLU A 342 23.52 3.64 -33.95
C GLU A 342 23.60 5.16 -34.02
N THR A 343 22.74 5.81 -34.83
CA THR A 343 22.64 7.27 -34.89
C THR A 343 22.17 7.86 -33.56
N LEU A 344 21.14 7.29 -32.94
CA LEU A 344 20.67 7.67 -31.60
C LEU A 344 21.81 7.60 -30.59
N GLU A 345 22.54 6.51 -30.58
CA GLU A 345 23.63 6.31 -29.62
C GLU A 345 24.79 7.29 -29.87
N HIS A 346 25.04 7.64 -31.13
CA HIS A 346 26.03 8.67 -31.47
C HIS A 346 25.65 10.05 -30.94
N ILE A 347 24.38 10.46 -31.14
CA ILE A 347 23.85 11.75 -30.66
C ILE A 347 23.95 11.82 -29.13
N VAL A 348 23.57 10.74 -28.45
CA VAL A 348 23.64 10.68 -26.98
C VAL A 348 25.08 10.73 -26.48
N LYS A 349 26.02 9.99 -27.09
CA LYS A 349 27.43 10.00 -26.73
C LYS A 349 28.07 11.37 -26.92
N GLN A 350 27.66 12.10 -27.95
CA GLN A 350 28.13 13.46 -28.14
C GLN A 350 27.70 14.36 -26.98
N MET A 351 26.44 14.29 -26.57
CA MET A 351 25.93 15.01 -25.39
C MET A 351 26.70 14.65 -24.13
N GLU A 352 26.91 13.35 -23.86
CA GLU A 352 27.66 12.88 -22.69
C GLU A 352 29.09 13.43 -22.67
N THR A 353 29.74 13.47 -23.82
CA THR A 353 31.10 13.98 -23.94
C THR A 353 31.17 15.50 -23.70
N GLU A 354 30.23 16.26 -24.26
CA GLU A 354 30.16 17.71 -24.10
C GLU A 354 29.78 18.12 -22.67
N ARG A 355 28.88 17.36 -21.99
CA ARG A 355 28.42 17.66 -20.64
C ARG A 355 29.36 17.12 -19.55
N GLY A 356 30.14 16.08 -19.83
CA GLY A 356 30.88 15.33 -18.82
C GLY A 356 29.98 14.57 -17.83
N LEU A 357 28.71 14.37 -18.18
CA LEU A 357 27.70 13.64 -17.41
C LEU A 357 27.15 12.52 -18.30
N ASP A 358 26.79 11.41 -17.69
CA ASP A 358 26.05 10.36 -18.42
C ASP A 358 24.63 10.82 -18.81
N ARG A 359 24.02 10.13 -19.77
CA ARG A 359 22.72 10.46 -20.37
C ARG A 359 21.61 10.73 -19.36
N SER A 360 21.42 9.84 -18.40
CA SER A 360 20.36 9.95 -17.41
C SER A 360 20.57 11.10 -16.44
N ALA A 361 21.83 11.31 -16.00
CA ALA A 361 22.19 12.43 -15.13
C ALA A 361 22.07 13.77 -15.85
N ALA A 362 22.42 13.86 -17.15
CA ALA A 362 22.31 15.08 -17.93
C ALA A 362 20.83 15.51 -18.10
N ILE A 363 19.93 14.58 -18.40
CA ILE A 363 18.50 14.87 -18.54
C ILE A 363 17.87 15.23 -17.19
N ALA A 364 18.21 14.52 -16.11
CA ALA A 364 17.72 14.84 -14.77
C ALA A 364 18.21 16.22 -14.32
N HIS A 365 19.48 16.54 -14.53
CA HIS A 365 20.07 17.85 -14.22
C HIS A 365 19.34 18.98 -14.97
N MET A 366 19.12 18.84 -16.27
CA MET A 366 18.34 19.81 -17.07
C MET A 366 16.97 20.09 -16.44
N ARG A 367 16.22 19.05 -16.04
CA ARG A 367 14.90 19.23 -15.42
C ARG A 367 14.98 19.93 -14.07
N PHE A 368 15.92 19.54 -13.20
CA PHE A 368 16.08 20.18 -11.89
C PHE A 368 16.54 21.63 -12.01
N ASP A 369 17.45 21.96 -12.94
CA ASP A 369 17.86 23.35 -13.21
C ASP A 369 16.66 24.22 -13.61
N PHE A 370 15.80 23.71 -14.48
CA PHE A 370 14.58 24.43 -14.87
C PHE A 370 13.65 24.61 -13.67
N ILE A 371 13.44 23.56 -12.86
CA ILE A 371 12.60 23.62 -11.65
C ILE A 371 13.15 24.65 -10.65
N GLU A 372 14.45 24.66 -10.44
CA GLU A 372 15.10 25.63 -9.52
C GLU A 372 14.92 27.06 -10.02
N LYS A 373 15.07 27.33 -11.32
CA LYS A 373 14.82 28.65 -11.94
C LYS A 373 13.36 29.08 -11.69
N VAL A 374 12.39 28.21 -12.03
CA VAL A 374 10.96 28.49 -11.83
C VAL A 374 10.65 28.75 -10.35
N CYS A 375 11.12 27.89 -9.44
CA CYS A 375 10.87 28.04 -8.02
C CYS A 375 11.56 29.27 -7.41
N ALA A 376 12.75 29.63 -7.86
CA ALA A 376 13.45 30.84 -7.39
C ALA A 376 12.67 32.12 -7.70
N GLU A 377 11.98 32.18 -8.84
CA GLU A 377 11.22 33.32 -9.29
C GLU A 377 9.80 33.35 -8.70
N THR A 378 9.17 32.18 -8.52
CA THR A 378 7.73 32.09 -8.23
C THR A 378 7.40 31.69 -6.81
N VAL A 379 8.31 30.98 -6.09
CA VAL A 379 8.04 30.45 -4.75
C VAL A 379 8.72 31.29 -3.69
N ILE A 380 7.92 31.85 -2.79
CA ILE A 380 8.43 32.50 -1.59
C ILE A 380 8.41 31.44 -0.49
N LYS A 381 9.59 30.90 -0.18
CA LYS A 381 9.73 29.80 0.78
C LYS A 381 9.16 30.21 2.15
N PRO A 382 8.30 29.39 2.76
CA PRO A 382 7.79 29.64 4.09
C PRO A 382 8.94 29.58 5.11
N HIS A 383 8.71 30.17 6.29
CA HIS A 383 9.53 29.84 7.45
C HIS A 383 9.41 28.35 7.74
N GLU A 384 10.42 27.75 8.41
CA GLU A 384 10.32 26.34 8.84
C GLU A 384 8.92 26.07 9.39
N SER A 385 8.22 25.10 8.78
CA SER A 385 6.83 24.85 9.13
C SER A 385 6.76 24.38 10.58
N LYS A 386 5.80 24.91 11.34
CA LYS A 386 5.58 24.47 12.73
C LYS A 386 5.30 22.97 12.77
N GLU A 387 4.68 22.43 11.73
CA GLU A 387 4.41 21.01 11.54
C GLU A 387 5.71 20.22 11.37
N HIS A 388 6.64 20.71 10.59
CA HIS A 388 7.95 20.07 10.40
C HIS A 388 8.77 20.04 11.69
N LEU A 389 8.85 21.19 12.40
CA LEU A 389 9.52 21.25 13.71
C LEU A 389 8.87 20.33 14.76
N ARG A 390 7.53 20.21 14.73
CA ARG A 390 6.79 19.27 15.59
C ARG A 390 7.10 17.83 15.22
N SER A 391 7.13 17.52 13.93
CA SER A 391 7.47 16.18 13.41
C SER A 391 8.89 15.81 13.81
N GLN A 392 9.87 16.69 13.67
CA GLN A 392 11.24 16.44 14.11
C GLN A 392 11.34 16.18 15.62
N LYS A 393 10.59 16.93 16.46
CA LYS A 393 10.54 16.68 17.91
C LYS A 393 9.94 15.32 18.24
N MET A 394 8.87 14.93 17.57
CA MET A 394 8.24 13.62 17.73
C MET A 394 9.19 12.50 17.26
N ASP A 395 9.86 12.69 16.13
CA ASP A 395 10.79 11.73 15.56
C ASP A 395 12.01 11.45 16.47
N LYS A 396 12.45 12.43 17.28
CA LYS A 396 13.49 12.20 18.30
C LYS A 396 13.14 11.09 19.28
N ILE A 397 11.83 10.91 19.56
CA ILE A 397 11.30 9.87 20.45
C ILE A 397 10.91 8.64 19.66
N LEU A 398 10.09 8.79 18.60
CA LEU A 398 9.48 7.69 17.87
C LEU A 398 10.46 6.94 16.95
N THR A 399 11.53 7.60 16.52
CA THR A 399 12.62 6.99 15.73
C THR A 399 13.98 7.04 16.44
N GLY A 400 13.99 7.31 17.75
CA GLY A 400 15.21 7.37 18.56
C GLY A 400 15.86 5.99 18.73
N LYS A 401 17.19 5.95 18.84
CA LYS A 401 18.00 4.71 18.88
C LYS A 401 17.51 3.67 19.90
N TYR A 402 17.08 4.10 21.09
CA TYR A 402 16.63 3.22 22.18
C TYR A 402 15.12 3.27 22.43
N THR A 403 14.45 4.31 21.93
CA THR A 403 13.03 4.57 22.22
C THR A 403 12.11 4.06 21.13
N ALA A 404 12.57 3.91 19.90
CA ALA A 404 11.74 3.54 18.74
C ALA A 404 11.00 2.21 18.94
N ILE A 405 11.71 1.13 19.30
CA ILE A 405 11.11 -0.21 19.47
C ILE A 405 10.17 -0.25 20.69
N PRO A 406 10.53 0.25 21.88
CA PRO A 406 9.61 0.34 23.02
C PRO A 406 8.35 1.20 22.72
N CYS A 407 8.50 2.36 22.08
CA CYS A 407 7.37 3.19 21.68
C CYS A 407 6.45 2.46 20.69
N PHE A 408 7.04 1.81 19.69
CA PHE A 408 6.29 1.01 18.74
C PHE A 408 5.51 -0.13 19.44
N ALA A 409 6.17 -0.89 20.30
CA ALA A 409 5.52 -1.95 21.06
C ALA A 409 4.39 -1.41 21.96
N GLY A 410 4.61 -0.25 22.61
CA GLY A 410 3.61 0.41 23.45
C GLY A 410 2.38 0.89 22.67
N ILE A 411 2.60 1.54 21.50
CA ILE A 411 1.51 2.00 20.62
C ILE A 411 0.71 0.80 20.11
N MET A 412 1.38 -0.26 19.64
CA MET A 412 0.69 -1.45 19.14
C MET A 412 -0.06 -2.19 20.26
N ALA A 413 0.53 -2.30 21.45
CA ALA A 413 -0.15 -2.86 22.62
C ALA A 413 -1.40 -2.06 22.99
N LEU A 414 -1.33 -0.73 22.95
CA LEU A 414 -2.48 0.15 23.19
C LEU A 414 -3.58 -0.06 22.13
N VAL A 415 -3.22 -0.09 20.85
CA VAL A 415 -4.17 -0.33 19.73
C VAL A 415 -4.85 -1.69 19.91
N PHE A 416 -4.10 -2.75 20.18
CA PHE A 416 -4.68 -4.08 20.39
C PHE A 416 -5.53 -4.16 21.65
N TRP A 417 -5.11 -3.53 22.73
CA TRP A 417 -5.90 -3.47 23.97
C TRP A 417 -7.23 -2.74 23.78
N LEU A 418 -7.23 -1.60 23.08
CA LEU A 418 -8.46 -0.88 22.75
C LEU A 418 -9.36 -1.68 21.80
N THR A 419 -8.78 -2.34 20.80
CA THR A 419 -9.53 -3.11 19.80
C THR A 419 -10.12 -4.38 20.38
N PHE A 420 -9.32 -5.20 21.05
CA PHE A 420 -9.74 -6.53 21.52
C PHE A 420 -10.19 -6.57 22.98
N GLY A 421 -9.83 -5.57 23.77
CA GLY A 421 -10.14 -5.53 25.20
C GLY A 421 -11.31 -4.63 25.57
N VAL A 422 -11.43 -3.46 24.93
CA VAL A 422 -12.36 -2.42 25.37
C VAL A 422 -13.40 -2.09 24.28
N ILE A 423 -13.01 -1.34 23.25
CA ILE A 423 -13.96 -0.77 22.28
C ILE A 423 -14.52 -1.85 21.37
N GLY A 424 -13.65 -2.56 20.67
CA GLY A 424 -14.08 -3.57 19.70
C GLY A 424 -14.83 -4.72 20.37
N LYS A 425 -14.35 -5.19 21.53
CA LYS A 425 -15.05 -6.23 22.29
C LYS A 425 -16.40 -5.74 22.81
N GLY A 426 -16.48 -4.57 23.42
CA GLY A 426 -17.75 -4.05 23.93
C GLY A 426 -18.81 -3.87 22.84
N LEU A 427 -18.41 -3.38 21.67
CA LEU A 427 -19.31 -3.29 20.51
C LEU A 427 -19.67 -4.66 19.93
N SER A 428 -18.74 -5.62 19.96
CA SER A 428 -18.98 -7.00 19.53
C SER A 428 -19.98 -7.70 20.46
N ASP A 429 -19.81 -7.59 21.78
CA ASP A 429 -20.71 -8.16 22.78
C ASP A 429 -22.12 -7.58 22.65
N LEU A 430 -22.23 -6.26 22.35
CA LEU A 430 -23.51 -5.60 22.11
C LEU A 430 -24.20 -6.14 20.84
N LEU A 431 -23.46 -6.32 19.76
CA LEU A 431 -23.99 -6.87 18.51
C LEU A 431 -24.40 -8.33 18.69
N ASP A 432 -23.59 -9.12 19.37
CA ASP A 432 -23.88 -10.53 19.67
C ASP A 432 -25.15 -10.69 20.50
N MET A 433 -25.35 -9.83 21.51
CA MET A 433 -26.59 -9.76 22.27
C MET A 433 -27.80 -9.45 21.39
N GLY A 434 -27.65 -8.53 20.43
CA GLY A 434 -28.68 -8.21 19.45
C GLY A 434 -29.00 -9.39 18.51
N ILE A 435 -27.98 -10.09 18.02
CA ILE A 435 -28.13 -11.28 17.15
C ILE A 435 -28.80 -12.41 17.94
N THR A 436 -28.36 -12.66 19.16
CA THR A 436 -28.96 -13.69 20.05
C THR A 436 -30.42 -13.40 20.35
N TRP A 437 -30.75 -12.13 20.64
CA TRP A 437 -32.15 -11.72 20.83
C TRP A 437 -32.98 -11.96 19.54
N LEU A 438 -32.45 -11.56 18.38
CA LEU A 438 -33.13 -11.77 17.10
C LEU A 438 -33.33 -13.27 16.81
N THR A 439 -32.30 -14.08 17.07
CA THR A 439 -32.34 -15.55 16.93
C THR A 439 -33.47 -16.14 17.81
N ALA A 440 -33.55 -15.72 19.07
CA ALA A 440 -34.61 -16.19 19.98
C ALA A 440 -36.00 -15.79 19.52
N VAL A 441 -36.19 -14.59 18.98
CA VAL A 441 -37.48 -14.15 18.43
C VAL A 441 -37.88 -15.01 17.21
N VAL A 442 -36.92 -15.27 16.30
CA VAL A 442 -37.18 -16.11 15.12
C VAL A 442 -37.46 -17.57 15.51
N ASP A 443 -36.71 -18.10 16.48
CA ASP A 443 -36.89 -19.45 17.03
C ASP A 443 -38.30 -19.63 17.60
N GLN A 444 -38.74 -18.69 18.44
CA GLN A 444 -40.10 -18.69 18.98
C GLN A 444 -41.17 -18.59 17.90
N ALA A 445 -40.96 -17.74 16.90
CA ALA A 445 -41.92 -17.60 15.78
C ALA A 445 -42.01 -18.88 14.96
N MET A 446 -40.91 -19.51 14.61
CA MET A 446 -40.85 -20.75 13.85
C MET A 446 -41.48 -21.93 14.63
N THR A 447 -41.23 -21.99 15.93
CA THR A 447 -41.85 -22.97 16.83
C THR A 447 -43.37 -22.76 16.90
N ALA A 448 -43.86 -21.52 17.03
CA ALA A 448 -45.26 -21.18 17.04
C ALA A 448 -45.99 -21.54 15.72
N TRP A 449 -45.28 -21.45 14.61
CA TRP A 449 -45.82 -21.81 13.28
C TRP A 449 -45.65 -23.29 12.94
N ASN A 450 -45.17 -24.14 13.86
CA ASN A 450 -44.89 -25.55 13.65
C ASN A 450 -44.11 -25.83 12.34
N VAL A 451 -43.09 -25.06 12.12
CA VAL A 451 -42.19 -25.21 10.96
C VAL A 451 -41.47 -26.56 11.02
N ASN A 452 -41.24 -27.19 9.86
CA ASN A 452 -40.53 -28.46 9.77
C ASN A 452 -39.15 -28.36 10.47
N ASN A 453 -38.84 -29.37 11.30
CA ASN A 453 -37.60 -29.40 12.11
C ASN A 453 -36.32 -29.19 11.29
N VAL A 454 -36.26 -29.69 10.07
CA VAL A 454 -35.09 -29.48 9.18
C VAL A 454 -34.93 -28.01 8.80
N LEU A 455 -36.07 -27.37 8.39
CA LEU A 455 -36.07 -25.95 8.03
C LEU A 455 -35.77 -25.07 9.26
N HIS A 456 -36.30 -25.47 10.42
CA HIS A 456 -36.02 -24.80 11.69
C HIS A 456 -34.52 -24.84 12.03
N SER A 457 -33.87 -26.02 12.00
CA SER A 457 -32.43 -26.18 12.24
C SER A 457 -31.60 -25.45 11.17
N LEU A 458 -32.00 -25.49 9.91
CA LEU A 458 -31.30 -24.73 8.85
C LEU A 458 -31.26 -23.23 9.17
N VAL A 459 -32.40 -22.67 9.57
CA VAL A 459 -32.52 -21.24 9.83
C VAL A 459 -31.76 -20.87 11.12
N ILE A 460 -32.03 -21.59 12.22
CA ILE A 460 -31.45 -21.25 13.53
C ILE A 460 -29.96 -21.64 13.57
N ASP A 461 -29.62 -22.90 13.31
CA ASP A 461 -28.26 -23.40 13.47
C ASP A 461 -27.37 -23.08 12.26
N GLY A 462 -27.89 -23.23 11.04
CA GLY A 462 -27.15 -22.98 9.82
C GLY A 462 -26.97 -21.48 9.53
N ILE A 463 -28.04 -20.68 9.63
CA ILE A 463 -27.98 -19.26 9.23
C ILE A 463 -27.68 -18.37 10.43
N PHE A 464 -28.55 -18.33 11.45
CA PHE A 464 -28.41 -17.38 12.56
C PHE A 464 -27.17 -17.65 13.40
N ASN A 465 -26.93 -18.87 13.82
CA ASN A 465 -25.73 -19.21 14.61
C ASN A 465 -24.47 -19.14 13.75
N GLY A 466 -24.51 -19.65 12.51
CA GLY A 466 -23.34 -19.66 11.61
C GLY A 466 -22.93 -18.28 11.11
N VAL A 467 -23.86 -17.49 10.57
CA VAL A 467 -23.58 -16.14 10.07
C VAL A 467 -23.45 -15.14 11.23
N GLY A 468 -24.26 -15.30 12.29
CA GLY A 468 -24.26 -14.45 13.47
C GLY A 468 -22.91 -14.42 14.16
N SER A 469 -22.29 -15.57 14.35
CA SER A 469 -20.95 -15.66 14.95
C SER A 469 -19.88 -14.88 14.16
N VAL A 470 -19.99 -14.82 12.84
CA VAL A 470 -19.06 -14.05 12.00
C VAL A 470 -19.38 -12.56 12.01
N LEU A 471 -20.66 -12.19 12.05
CA LEU A 471 -21.06 -10.79 12.16
C LEU A 471 -20.64 -10.16 13.48
N SER A 472 -20.62 -10.93 14.58
CA SER A 472 -20.17 -10.47 15.89
C SER A 472 -18.72 -9.94 15.87
N PHE A 473 -17.87 -10.37 14.92
CA PHE A 473 -16.50 -9.86 14.76
C PHE A 473 -16.40 -8.57 13.96
N LEU A 474 -17.45 -8.15 13.25
CA LEU A 474 -17.44 -6.94 12.44
C LEU A 474 -17.00 -5.69 13.22
N PRO A 475 -17.51 -5.41 14.43
CA PRO A 475 -17.10 -4.24 15.21
C PRO A 475 -15.62 -4.27 15.59
N ILE A 476 -15.07 -5.43 15.91
CA ILE A 476 -13.65 -5.59 16.22
C ILE A 476 -12.81 -5.24 14.99
N ILE A 477 -13.20 -5.73 13.80
CA ILE A 477 -12.51 -5.48 12.54
C ILE A 477 -12.57 -3.98 12.18
N VAL A 478 -13.74 -3.36 12.30
CA VAL A 478 -13.92 -1.92 12.04
C VAL A 478 -13.08 -1.07 12.99
N THR A 479 -13.05 -1.43 14.28
CA THR A 479 -12.25 -0.74 15.29
C THR A 479 -10.75 -0.89 15.01
N LEU A 480 -10.30 -2.07 14.59
CA LEU A 480 -8.92 -2.29 14.18
C LEU A 480 -8.55 -1.42 12.97
N PHE A 481 -9.39 -1.41 11.94
CA PHE A 481 -9.16 -0.56 10.77
C PHE A 481 -9.16 0.93 11.11
N PHE A 482 -9.99 1.36 12.05
CA PHE A 482 -9.98 2.73 12.54
C PHE A 482 -8.61 3.13 13.09
N PHE A 483 -8.05 2.36 14.01
CA PHE A 483 -6.74 2.66 14.58
C PHE A 483 -5.60 2.53 13.56
N LEU A 484 -5.66 1.53 12.68
CA LEU A 484 -4.65 1.36 11.63
C LEU A 484 -4.67 2.52 10.63
N SER A 485 -5.86 2.94 10.19
CA SER A 485 -6.02 4.11 9.33
C SER A 485 -5.49 5.39 10.00
N LEU A 486 -5.76 5.55 11.30
CA LEU A 486 -5.23 6.66 12.09
C LEU A 486 -3.69 6.66 12.10
N LEU A 487 -3.06 5.50 12.28
CA LEU A 487 -1.61 5.36 12.28
C LEU A 487 -1.01 5.57 10.88
N GLU A 488 -1.68 5.09 9.84
CA GLU A 488 -1.27 5.22 8.44
C GLU A 488 -1.35 6.68 8.00
N ASP A 489 -2.51 7.29 8.11
CA ASP A 489 -2.77 8.67 7.67
C ASP A 489 -1.96 9.70 8.50
N SER A 490 -1.65 9.38 9.76
CA SER A 490 -0.78 10.23 10.58
C SER A 490 0.68 10.26 10.12
N GLY A 491 1.11 9.35 9.23
CA GLY A 491 2.49 9.18 8.81
C GLY A 491 3.36 8.35 9.76
N TYR A 492 2.77 7.79 10.85
CA TYR A 492 3.52 6.95 11.79
C TYR A 492 3.99 5.63 11.18
N MET A 493 3.17 5.01 10.30
CA MET A 493 3.52 3.73 9.67
C MET A 493 4.75 3.84 8.76
N ALA A 494 5.00 5.00 8.15
CA ALA A 494 6.24 5.26 7.40
C ALA A 494 7.48 5.17 8.32
N ARG A 495 7.38 5.70 9.55
CA ARG A 495 8.46 5.60 10.55
C ARG A 495 8.68 4.18 11.03
N VAL A 496 7.60 3.42 11.22
CA VAL A 496 7.71 1.99 11.57
C VAL A 496 8.44 1.22 10.47
N ALA A 497 8.09 1.46 9.20
CA ALA A 497 8.78 0.86 8.06
C ALA A 497 10.28 1.23 8.04
N PHE A 498 10.61 2.51 8.30
CA PHE A 498 11.98 3.00 8.40
C PHE A 498 12.77 2.31 9.53
N VAL A 499 12.18 2.17 10.71
CA VAL A 499 12.82 1.52 11.85
C VAL A 499 13.05 0.02 11.61
N MET A 500 12.09 -0.64 10.97
CA MET A 500 12.08 -2.11 10.82
C MET A 500 12.81 -2.61 9.56
N ASP A 501 13.20 -1.74 8.62
CA ASP A 501 13.78 -2.17 7.33
C ASP A 501 15.00 -3.07 7.49
N LYS A 502 15.94 -2.72 8.38
CA LYS A 502 17.15 -3.51 8.62
C LYS A 502 16.87 -4.93 9.10
N LEU A 503 15.83 -5.09 9.96
CA LEU A 503 15.44 -6.42 10.48
C LEU A 503 14.78 -7.25 9.39
N LEU A 504 13.82 -6.68 8.67
CA LEU A 504 13.05 -7.38 7.66
C LEU A 504 13.90 -7.76 6.45
N ARG A 505 14.86 -6.92 6.08
CA ARG A 505 15.81 -7.21 5.00
C ARG A 505 16.65 -8.47 5.27
N LYS A 506 17.00 -8.76 6.52
CA LYS A 506 17.70 -10.00 6.88
C LYS A 506 16.93 -11.27 6.54
N ILE A 507 15.61 -11.17 6.49
CA ILE A 507 14.72 -12.26 6.08
C ILE A 507 14.20 -12.11 4.64
N GLY A 508 14.76 -11.17 3.87
CA GLY A 508 14.47 -10.98 2.46
C GLY A 508 13.23 -10.14 2.16
N LEU A 509 12.74 -9.34 3.12
CA LEU A 509 11.60 -8.45 2.98
C LEU A 509 12.01 -6.97 3.10
N SER A 510 11.24 -6.07 2.50
CA SER A 510 11.38 -4.63 2.72
C SER A 510 10.73 -4.19 4.04
N GLY A 511 11.15 -3.04 4.57
CA GLY A 511 10.59 -2.46 5.79
C GLY A 511 9.08 -2.22 5.73
N ARG A 512 8.54 -1.95 4.55
CA ARG A 512 7.08 -1.76 4.33
C ARG A 512 6.27 -3.03 4.62
N SER A 513 6.85 -4.21 4.49
CA SER A 513 6.18 -5.49 4.77
C SER A 513 5.76 -5.67 6.23
N ILE A 514 6.31 -4.87 7.17
CA ILE A 514 5.91 -4.92 8.58
C ILE A 514 4.43 -4.58 8.76
N VAL A 515 3.88 -3.66 7.97
CA VAL A 515 2.50 -3.18 8.11
C VAL A 515 1.48 -4.30 7.90
N PRO A 516 1.46 -5.01 6.76
CA PRO A 516 0.60 -6.17 6.55
C PRO A 516 0.79 -7.27 7.60
N MET A 517 2.03 -7.53 8.02
CA MET A 517 2.31 -8.55 9.02
C MET A 517 1.76 -8.18 10.40
N LEU A 518 1.86 -6.92 10.81
CA LEU A 518 1.27 -6.43 12.06
C LEU A 518 -0.25 -6.51 12.06
N VAL A 519 -0.87 -6.12 10.95
CA VAL A 519 -2.32 -6.27 10.76
C VAL A 519 -2.73 -7.74 10.87
N GLY A 520 -1.87 -8.66 10.41
CA GLY A 520 -2.06 -10.11 10.49
C GLY A 520 -2.18 -10.65 11.93
N PHE A 521 -1.56 -10.01 12.93
CA PHE A 521 -1.77 -10.36 14.34
C PHE A 521 -3.21 -10.08 14.82
N GLY A 522 -3.87 -9.09 14.22
CA GLY A 522 -5.29 -8.86 14.46
C GLY A 522 -6.16 -9.84 13.68
N CYS A 523 -6.04 -9.81 12.37
CA CYS A 523 -6.77 -10.68 11.44
C CYS A 523 -5.98 -10.89 10.14
N THR A 524 -5.91 -12.12 9.66
CA THR A 524 -5.21 -12.48 8.41
C THR A 524 -5.86 -11.83 7.18
N VAL A 525 -7.19 -11.66 7.15
CA VAL A 525 -7.93 -11.07 6.03
C VAL A 525 -7.44 -9.65 5.69
N PRO A 526 -7.52 -8.69 6.63
CA PRO A 526 -7.00 -7.35 6.38
C PRO A 526 -5.48 -7.33 6.21
N GLY A 527 -4.74 -8.24 6.85
CA GLY A 527 -3.30 -8.36 6.66
C GLY A 527 -2.93 -8.69 5.21
N VAL A 528 -3.63 -9.63 4.59
CA VAL A 528 -3.47 -9.98 3.17
C VAL A 528 -3.84 -8.79 2.28
N MET A 529 -4.94 -8.10 2.59
CA MET A 529 -5.38 -6.93 1.80
C MET A 529 -4.42 -5.74 1.90
N ALA A 530 -3.85 -5.50 3.07
CA ALA A 530 -2.88 -4.42 3.28
C ALA A 530 -1.59 -4.62 2.47
N SER A 531 -1.30 -5.84 2.01
CA SER A 531 -0.14 -6.11 1.16
C SER A 531 -0.18 -5.42 -0.21
N ARG A 532 -1.33 -4.87 -0.63
CA ARG A 532 -1.48 -4.08 -1.86
C ARG A 532 -0.63 -2.81 -1.87
N THR A 533 -0.30 -2.28 -0.69
CA THR A 533 0.56 -1.10 -0.56
C THR A 533 2.04 -1.38 -0.82
N LEU A 534 2.40 -2.66 -1.04
CA LEU A 534 3.78 -3.05 -1.32
C LEU A 534 4.10 -2.88 -2.81
N PRO A 535 5.16 -2.12 -3.16
CA PRO A 535 5.49 -1.79 -4.55
C PRO A 535 6.04 -2.98 -5.33
N SER A 536 6.55 -4.01 -4.65
CA SER A 536 7.13 -5.20 -5.27
C SER A 536 6.17 -6.37 -5.25
N GLU A 537 5.93 -6.96 -6.41
CA GLU A 537 5.14 -8.19 -6.53
C GLU A 537 5.76 -9.36 -5.75
N ARG A 538 7.10 -9.44 -5.74
CA ARG A 538 7.86 -10.41 -4.95
C ARG A 538 7.61 -10.26 -3.45
N ASP A 539 7.80 -9.06 -2.92
CA ASP A 539 7.61 -8.77 -1.49
C ASP A 539 6.15 -8.93 -1.10
N ARG A 540 5.21 -8.56 -1.98
CA ARG A 540 3.78 -8.74 -1.80
C ARG A 540 3.42 -10.22 -1.68
N LYS A 541 3.83 -11.07 -2.64
CA LYS A 541 3.60 -12.52 -2.61
C LYS A 541 4.18 -13.14 -1.36
N MET A 542 5.43 -12.82 -1.04
CA MET A 542 6.11 -13.34 0.14
C MET A 542 5.40 -12.93 1.44
N THR A 543 5.00 -11.66 1.57
CA THR A 543 4.28 -11.15 2.73
C THR A 543 2.92 -11.82 2.90
N ILE A 544 2.16 -12.03 1.81
CA ILE A 544 0.87 -12.75 1.85
C ILE A 544 1.05 -14.19 2.35
N LEU A 545 2.09 -14.88 1.90
CA LEU A 545 2.38 -16.26 2.34
C LEU A 545 2.82 -16.35 3.80
N LEU A 546 3.45 -15.29 4.33
CA LEU A 546 3.93 -15.24 5.71
C LEU A 546 2.87 -14.76 6.71
N THR A 547 1.94 -13.92 6.29
CA THR A 547 0.90 -13.35 7.17
C THR A 547 0.10 -14.42 7.97
N PRO A 548 -0.29 -15.58 7.42
CA PRO A 548 -1.03 -16.58 8.17
C PRO A 548 -0.28 -17.27 9.31
N PHE A 549 1.07 -17.18 9.36
CA PHE A 549 1.86 -17.69 10.48
C PHE A 549 1.72 -16.81 11.72
N MET A 550 1.29 -15.54 11.55
CA MET A 550 1.01 -14.66 12.67
C MET A 550 -0.24 -15.15 13.42
N SER A 551 -0.18 -15.09 14.75
CA SER A 551 -1.31 -15.50 15.58
C SER A 551 -2.41 -14.44 15.56
N CYS A 552 -3.48 -14.68 14.79
CA CYS A 552 -4.64 -13.78 14.79
C CYS A 552 -5.51 -13.95 16.05
N SER A 553 -6.39 -12.98 16.33
CA SER A 553 -7.26 -12.96 17.51
C SER A 553 -8.14 -14.20 17.63
N ALA A 554 -8.60 -14.78 16.51
CA ALA A 554 -9.44 -15.99 16.49
C ALA A 554 -8.71 -17.27 16.97
N LYS A 555 -7.38 -17.27 17.05
CA LYS A 555 -6.60 -18.38 17.62
C LYS A 555 -6.53 -18.32 19.15
N LEU A 556 -6.70 -17.13 19.75
CA LEU A 556 -6.57 -16.93 21.21
C LEU A 556 -7.56 -17.79 22.05
N PRO A 557 -8.85 -17.94 21.68
CA PRO A 557 -9.77 -18.82 22.40
C PRO A 557 -9.29 -20.27 22.44
N ILE A 558 -8.67 -20.78 21.35
CA ILE A 558 -8.10 -22.12 21.30
C ILE A 558 -6.97 -22.26 22.33
N TYR A 559 -6.05 -21.28 22.34
CA TYR A 559 -4.94 -21.27 23.27
C TYR A 559 -5.43 -21.21 24.74
N ALA A 560 -6.38 -20.32 25.01
CA ALA A 560 -6.95 -20.18 26.35
C ALA A 560 -7.65 -21.46 26.83
N PHE A 561 -8.46 -22.09 25.95
CA PHE A 561 -9.17 -23.33 26.26
C PHE A 561 -8.22 -24.48 26.64
N PHE A 562 -7.23 -24.75 25.78
CA PHE A 562 -6.28 -25.83 26.00
C PHE A 562 -5.32 -25.55 27.16
N THR A 563 -4.89 -24.30 27.33
CA THR A 563 -4.00 -23.93 28.44
C THR A 563 -4.70 -24.02 29.79
N ALA A 564 -5.98 -23.66 29.87
CA ALA A 564 -6.78 -23.82 31.08
C ALA A 564 -7.01 -25.30 31.42
N ALA A 565 -7.24 -26.17 30.41
CA ALA A 565 -7.49 -27.58 30.57
C ALA A 565 -6.23 -28.39 30.98
N PHE A 566 -5.10 -28.14 30.29
CA PHE A 566 -3.89 -28.98 30.42
C PHE A 566 -2.75 -28.33 31.19
N PHE A 567 -2.67 -26.99 31.24
CA PHE A 567 -1.53 -26.23 31.81
C PHE A 567 -1.96 -25.11 32.76
N PRO A 568 -2.80 -25.36 33.78
CA PRO A 568 -3.36 -24.31 34.64
C PRO A 568 -2.30 -23.47 35.35
N LYS A 569 -1.14 -24.05 35.70
CA LYS A 569 -0.02 -23.34 36.35
C LYS A 569 0.86 -22.54 35.40
N TYR A 570 0.96 -22.96 34.13
CA TYR A 570 1.88 -22.39 33.14
C TYR A 570 1.17 -21.82 31.91
N GLY A 571 -0.15 -21.61 31.98
CA GLY A 571 -0.98 -21.21 30.86
C GLY A 571 -0.47 -19.94 30.14
N ALA A 572 -0.10 -18.90 30.87
CA ALA A 572 0.45 -17.67 30.31
C ALA A 572 1.77 -17.91 29.56
N LEU A 573 2.65 -18.76 30.09
CA LEU A 573 3.94 -19.09 29.47
C LEU A 573 3.74 -19.87 28.17
N VAL A 574 2.82 -20.84 28.16
CA VAL A 574 2.45 -21.62 26.96
C VAL A 574 1.85 -20.71 25.87
N MET A 575 0.97 -19.79 26.27
CA MET A 575 0.40 -18.81 25.31
C MET A 575 1.48 -17.91 24.70
N ILE A 576 2.41 -17.41 25.51
CA ILE A 576 3.54 -16.61 25.04
C ILE A 576 4.43 -17.44 24.10
N ALA A 577 4.73 -18.70 24.47
CA ALA A 577 5.53 -19.60 23.64
C ALA A 577 4.87 -19.87 22.27
N LEU A 578 3.56 -20.07 22.24
CA LEU A 578 2.81 -20.23 20.99
C LEU A 578 2.86 -18.96 20.12
N TYR A 579 2.73 -17.79 20.72
CA TYR A 579 2.80 -16.52 20.00
C TYR A 579 4.17 -16.32 19.35
N PHE A 580 5.24 -16.49 20.11
CA PHE A 580 6.61 -16.42 19.61
C PHE A 580 6.94 -17.57 18.64
N GLY A 581 6.38 -18.76 18.86
CA GLY A 581 6.51 -19.91 17.97
C GLY A 581 5.99 -19.61 16.57
N GLY A 582 4.84 -18.91 16.45
CA GLY A 582 4.32 -18.43 15.17
C GLY A 582 5.25 -17.45 14.47
N ILE A 583 5.82 -16.48 15.21
CA ILE A 583 6.78 -15.50 14.67
C ILE A 583 8.06 -16.22 14.20
N ILE A 584 8.62 -17.10 15.00
CA ILE A 584 9.84 -17.87 14.66
C ILE A 584 9.60 -18.72 13.41
N MET A 585 8.46 -19.39 13.33
CA MET A 585 8.08 -20.16 12.13
C MET A 585 7.92 -19.26 10.91
N GLY A 586 7.32 -18.09 11.05
CA GLY A 586 7.24 -17.08 9.99
C GLY A 586 8.61 -16.65 9.49
N ILE A 587 9.56 -16.38 10.40
CA ILE A 587 10.95 -16.03 10.06
C ILE A 587 11.64 -17.20 9.34
N LEU A 588 11.50 -18.42 9.84
CA LEU A 588 12.07 -19.62 9.22
C LEU A 588 11.54 -19.81 7.80
N MET A 589 10.23 -19.70 7.62
CA MET A 589 9.61 -19.82 6.30
C MET A 589 10.01 -18.67 5.38
N ALA A 590 10.19 -17.45 5.88
CA ALA A 590 10.71 -16.34 5.11
C ALA A 590 12.11 -16.64 4.54
N LEU A 591 13.00 -17.18 5.36
CA LEU A 591 14.34 -17.58 4.93
C LEU A 591 14.32 -18.72 3.89
N ILE A 592 13.42 -19.70 4.07
CA ILE A 592 13.24 -20.80 3.12
C ILE A 592 12.68 -20.27 1.79
N PHE A 593 11.60 -19.50 1.82
CA PHE A 593 10.97 -18.95 0.61
C PHE A 593 11.90 -18.00 -0.13
N GLY A 594 12.66 -17.16 0.60
CA GLY A 594 13.63 -16.24 0.00
C GLY A 594 14.75 -16.96 -0.76
N LYS A 595 15.17 -18.15 -0.29
CA LYS A 595 16.21 -18.94 -0.97
C LYS A 595 15.67 -19.86 -2.09
N THR A 596 14.41 -20.25 -2.01
CA THR A 596 13.82 -21.25 -2.94
C THR A 596 12.93 -20.61 -3.99
N MET A 597 11.84 -19.95 -3.58
CA MET A 597 10.78 -19.48 -4.48
C MET A 597 10.96 -18.02 -4.92
N PHE A 598 11.49 -17.16 -4.03
CA PHE A 598 11.59 -15.73 -4.23
C PHE A 598 13.05 -15.26 -4.19
N LYS A 599 13.84 -15.77 -5.15
CA LYS A 599 15.25 -15.37 -5.32
C LYS A 599 15.33 -13.87 -5.70
N GLY A 600 16.37 -13.20 -5.28
CA GLY A 600 16.64 -11.79 -5.55
C GLY A 600 16.63 -10.93 -4.26
N GLU A 601 17.09 -9.71 -4.37
CA GLU A 601 17.15 -8.77 -3.26
C GLU A 601 15.79 -8.10 -3.02
N ALA A 602 15.55 -7.67 -1.79
CA ALA A 602 14.40 -6.84 -1.44
C ALA A 602 14.50 -5.50 -2.19
N VAL A 603 13.37 -5.02 -2.70
CA VAL A 603 13.31 -3.73 -3.42
C VAL A 603 13.99 -2.64 -2.59
N PRO A 604 14.78 -1.75 -3.24
CA PRO A 604 15.39 -0.61 -2.57
C PRO A 604 14.38 0.19 -1.76
N PHE A 605 14.81 0.63 -0.59
CA PHE A 605 13.97 1.38 0.32
C PHE A 605 14.27 2.88 0.16
N VAL A 606 13.66 3.49 -0.83
CA VAL A 606 13.66 4.94 -1.00
C VAL A 606 12.27 5.44 -0.66
N MET A 607 12.16 6.23 0.39
CA MET A 607 10.87 6.69 0.90
C MET A 607 11.00 8.06 1.55
N GLU A 608 10.00 8.90 1.36
CA GLU A 608 9.84 10.13 2.12
C GLU A 608 9.17 9.85 3.46
N LEU A 609 9.58 10.54 4.50
CA LEU A 609 8.89 10.55 5.78
C LEU A 609 7.95 11.77 5.83
N PRO A 610 6.62 11.57 5.59
CA PRO A 610 5.66 12.68 5.57
C PRO A 610 5.57 13.33 6.95
N ASN A 611 5.26 14.61 7.03
CA ASN A 611 4.97 15.28 8.29
C ASN A 611 3.80 14.62 9.01
N TYR A 612 3.83 14.59 10.36
CA TYR A 612 2.71 14.08 11.13
C TYR A 612 1.50 14.99 10.97
N ARG A 613 0.40 14.40 10.51
CA ARG A 613 -0.89 15.09 10.31
C ARG A 613 -2.01 14.32 10.99
N LEU A 614 -3.00 15.03 11.48
CA LEU A 614 -4.23 14.40 11.96
C LEU A 614 -5.12 14.11 10.75
N PRO A 615 -5.58 12.86 10.58
CA PRO A 615 -6.45 12.51 9.46
C PRO A 615 -7.81 13.20 9.56
N GLY A 616 -8.38 13.54 8.40
CA GLY A 616 -9.72 14.14 8.34
C GLY A 616 -10.80 13.14 8.73
N VAL A 617 -11.65 13.48 9.71
CA VAL A 617 -12.72 12.61 10.23
C VAL A 617 -13.62 12.04 9.12
N LYS A 618 -13.93 12.86 8.11
CA LYS A 618 -14.76 12.45 6.97
C LYS A 618 -14.08 11.37 6.12
N ASN A 619 -12.79 11.52 5.86
CA ASN A 619 -12.03 10.56 5.05
C ASN A 619 -11.91 9.22 5.78
N VAL A 620 -11.59 9.26 7.08
CA VAL A 620 -11.56 8.06 7.92
C VAL A 620 -12.92 7.37 7.94
N GLY A 621 -14.01 8.12 8.12
CA GLY A 621 -15.37 7.57 8.11
C GLY A 621 -15.73 6.89 6.77
N GLN A 622 -15.38 7.48 5.63
CA GLN A 622 -15.60 6.88 4.32
C GLN A 622 -14.78 5.60 4.13
N LEU A 623 -13.50 5.63 4.49
CA LEU A 623 -12.63 4.45 4.40
C LEU A 623 -13.14 3.30 5.27
N LEU A 624 -13.58 3.59 6.50
CA LEU A 624 -14.17 2.60 7.40
C LEU A 624 -15.43 1.98 6.81
N TRP A 625 -16.30 2.81 6.22
CA TRP A 625 -17.52 2.34 5.58
C TRP A 625 -17.21 1.42 4.38
N GLU A 626 -16.26 1.81 3.52
CA GLU A 626 -15.82 0.99 2.39
C GLU A 626 -15.27 -0.36 2.86
N LYS A 627 -14.40 -0.38 3.88
CA LYS A 627 -13.86 -1.61 4.45
C LYS A 627 -14.92 -2.48 5.13
N ALA A 628 -15.84 -1.88 5.87
CA ALA A 628 -16.97 -2.58 6.49
C ALA A 628 -17.89 -3.20 5.43
N LYS A 629 -18.24 -2.45 4.39
CA LYS A 629 -19.08 -2.91 3.27
C LYS A 629 -18.41 -4.07 2.52
N ASP A 630 -17.13 -3.95 2.20
CA ASP A 630 -16.38 -5.02 1.51
C ASP A 630 -16.31 -6.30 2.38
N PHE A 631 -16.09 -6.16 3.68
CA PHE A 631 -16.14 -7.30 4.61
C PHE A 631 -17.53 -7.93 4.67
N LEU A 632 -18.59 -7.13 4.80
CA LEU A 632 -19.98 -7.63 4.82
C LEU A 632 -20.33 -8.38 3.55
N GLN A 633 -20.02 -7.85 2.37
CA GLN A 633 -20.28 -8.50 1.09
C GLN A 633 -19.57 -9.87 1.02
N ARG A 634 -18.34 -9.98 1.51
CA ARG A 634 -17.59 -11.25 1.53
C ARG A 634 -18.14 -12.22 2.56
N ALA A 635 -18.50 -11.72 3.75
CA ALA A 635 -19.11 -12.54 4.78
C ALA A 635 -20.40 -13.19 4.27
N PHE A 636 -21.27 -12.42 3.63
CA PHE A 636 -22.51 -12.95 3.10
C PHE A 636 -22.32 -13.91 1.92
N THR A 637 -21.32 -13.70 1.05
CA THR A 637 -21.20 -14.57 -0.14
C THR A 637 -20.43 -15.86 0.16
N VAL A 638 -19.28 -15.79 0.82
CA VAL A 638 -18.41 -16.96 0.99
C VAL A 638 -18.75 -17.72 2.26
N ILE A 639 -18.92 -17.00 3.38
CA ILE A 639 -19.12 -17.63 4.69
C ILE A 639 -20.54 -18.20 4.79
N PHE A 640 -21.55 -17.47 4.29
CA PHE A 640 -22.91 -17.96 4.26
C PHE A 640 -23.07 -19.30 3.52
N VAL A 641 -22.50 -19.40 2.30
CA VAL A 641 -22.53 -20.67 1.56
C VAL A 641 -21.80 -21.76 2.30
N ALA A 642 -20.65 -21.43 2.87
CA ALA A 642 -19.85 -22.40 3.58
C ALA A 642 -20.50 -22.87 4.89
N THR A 643 -21.19 -22.01 5.64
CA THR A 643 -21.95 -22.40 6.84
C THR A 643 -23.11 -23.34 6.52
N ILE A 644 -23.85 -23.08 5.43
CA ILE A 644 -24.91 -23.99 4.96
C ILE A 644 -24.33 -25.37 4.59
N VAL A 645 -23.20 -25.41 3.90
CA VAL A 645 -22.53 -26.69 3.55
C VAL A 645 -22.12 -27.45 4.80
N ILE A 646 -21.51 -26.80 5.79
CA ILE A 646 -21.11 -27.46 7.05
C ILE A 646 -22.34 -27.91 7.85
N TRP A 647 -23.37 -27.06 7.96
CA TRP A 647 -24.62 -27.44 8.59
C TRP A 647 -25.20 -28.71 7.93
N PHE A 648 -25.24 -28.76 6.60
CA PHE A 648 -25.71 -29.94 5.86
C PHE A 648 -24.89 -31.18 6.19
N LEU A 649 -23.56 -31.08 6.18
CA LEU A 649 -22.65 -32.18 6.49
C LEU A 649 -22.74 -32.65 7.96
N GLN A 650 -23.15 -31.79 8.89
CA GLN A 650 -23.35 -32.12 10.31
C GLN A 650 -24.72 -32.70 10.59
N THR A 651 -25.76 -32.29 9.86
CA THR A 651 -27.15 -32.63 10.15
C THR A 651 -27.57 -33.94 9.48
N PHE A 652 -26.93 -34.34 8.38
CA PHE A 652 -27.35 -35.51 7.62
C PHE A 652 -26.29 -36.64 7.66
N ASP A 653 -26.80 -37.90 7.60
CA ASP A 653 -26.00 -39.09 7.38
C ASP A 653 -25.77 -39.33 5.85
N LEU A 654 -25.02 -40.40 5.50
CA LEU A 654 -24.77 -40.79 4.09
C LEU A 654 -26.07 -41.21 3.34
N HIS A 655 -27.16 -41.47 4.05
CA HIS A 655 -28.44 -41.84 3.49
C HIS A 655 -29.44 -40.64 3.48
N LEU A 656 -28.95 -39.44 3.79
CA LEU A 656 -29.75 -38.21 3.90
C LEU A 656 -30.82 -38.21 4.98
N ASN A 657 -30.66 -39.05 6.03
CA ASN A 657 -31.51 -38.98 7.22
C ASN A 657 -30.93 -37.97 8.21
N ILE A 658 -31.78 -37.39 9.04
CA ILE A 658 -31.35 -36.50 10.12
C ILE A 658 -30.64 -37.32 11.18
N VAL A 659 -29.43 -36.90 11.53
CA VAL A 659 -28.56 -37.58 12.49
C VAL A 659 -29.01 -37.26 13.90
N THR A 660 -29.19 -38.28 14.72
CA THR A 660 -29.47 -38.15 16.17
C THR A 660 -28.17 -38.18 16.98
N ASP A 661 -27.10 -38.86 16.47
CA ASP A 661 -25.77 -38.90 17.07
C ASP A 661 -24.76 -38.26 16.10
N SER A 662 -24.02 -37.26 16.55
CA SER A 662 -23.02 -36.55 15.78
C SER A 662 -21.99 -37.46 15.06
N LYS A 663 -21.78 -38.69 15.59
CA LYS A 663 -20.87 -39.68 15.04
C LYS A 663 -21.28 -40.19 13.65
N ASP A 664 -22.56 -40.22 13.38
CA ASP A 664 -23.13 -40.75 12.12
C ASP A 664 -23.23 -39.72 11.03
N SER A 665 -22.88 -38.46 11.32
CA SER A 665 -22.93 -37.37 10.36
C SER A 665 -21.91 -37.58 9.21
N ILE A 666 -22.24 -37.06 8.01
CA ILE A 666 -21.33 -37.07 6.87
C ILE A 666 -19.99 -36.42 7.24
N LEU A 667 -20.04 -35.33 8.03
CA LEU A 667 -18.83 -34.65 8.47
C LEU A 667 -17.96 -35.54 9.36
N ALA A 668 -18.55 -36.29 10.31
CA ALA A 668 -17.82 -37.22 11.18
C ALA A 668 -17.19 -38.39 10.38
N VAL A 669 -17.90 -38.90 9.39
CA VAL A 669 -17.36 -39.94 8.48
C VAL A 669 -16.18 -39.39 7.68
N LEU A 670 -16.29 -38.21 7.06
CA LEU A 670 -15.19 -37.56 6.33
C LEU A 670 -14.01 -37.29 7.25
N ALA A 671 -14.27 -36.79 8.46
CA ALA A 671 -13.22 -36.56 9.47
C ALA A 671 -12.56 -37.87 9.91
N GLY A 672 -13.31 -38.97 9.99
CA GLY A 672 -12.79 -40.31 10.25
C GLY A 672 -11.76 -40.80 9.23
N PHE A 673 -11.92 -40.47 7.93
CA PHE A 673 -10.92 -40.74 6.90
C PHE A 673 -9.63 -39.92 7.07
N ILE A 674 -9.73 -38.72 7.64
CA ILE A 674 -8.60 -37.82 7.86
C ILE A 674 -7.89 -38.14 9.19
N ALA A 675 -8.61 -38.64 10.18
CA ALA A 675 -8.12 -38.91 11.53
C ALA A 675 -6.82 -39.76 11.61
N PRO A 676 -6.60 -40.80 10.79
CA PRO A 676 -5.35 -41.58 10.81
C PRO A 676 -4.11 -40.75 10.52
N ILE A 677 -4.22 -39.65 9.75
CA ILE A 677 -3.10 -38.75 9.44
C ILE A 677 -2.56 -38.10 10.73
N PHE A 678 -3.41 -37.89 11.73
CA PHE A 678 -3.08 -37.29 13.02
C PHE A 678 -2.70 -38.31 14.09
N GLY A 679 -2.83 -39.63 13.80
CA GLY A 679 -2.40 -40.71 14.70
C GLY A 679 -0.96 -40.58 15.17
N PRO A 680 0.02 -40.35 14.25
CA PRO A 680 1.41 -40.11 14.64
C PRO A 680 1.61 -38.90 15.56
N LEU A 681 0.70 -37.93 15.56
CA LEU A 681 0.76 -36.73 16.42
C LEU A 681 0.11 -36.93 17.79
N GLY A 682 -0.66 -38.04 18.00
CA GLY A 682 -1.30 -38.38 19.27
C GLY A 682 -2.75 -37.90 19.42
N PHE A 683 -3.36 -37.34 18.37
CA PHE A 683 -4.76 -36.94 18.34
C PHE A 683 -5.52 -37.47 17.11
N GLY A 684 -5.33 -38.73 16.78
CA GLY A 684 -5.96 -39.43 15.65
C GLY A 684 -7.44 -39.82 15.87
N ASP A 685 -8.17 -39.19 16.75
CA ASP A 685 -9.61 -39.39 16.96
C ASP A 685 -10.41 -38.51 15.97
N TRP A 686 -11.52 -39.03 15.45
CA TRP A 686 -12.39 -38.35 14.52
C TRP A 686 -12.93 -37.01 15.05
N ARG A 687 -13.13 -36.90 16.39
CA ARG A 687 -13.62 -35.66 17.04
C ARG A 687 -12.64 -34.49 16.87
N PHE A 688 -11.34 -34.73 16.99
CA PHE A 688 -10.33 -33.70 16.73
C PHE A 688 -10.29 -33.33 15.25
N SER A 689 -10.39 -34.30 14.36
CA SER A 689 -10.42 -34.05 12.92
C SER A 689 -11.66 -33.24 12.52
N THR A 690 -12.84 -33.57 13.09
CA THR A 690 -14.06 -32.78 12.90
C THR A 690 -13.88 -31.34 13.37
N ALA A 691 -13.31 -31.11 14.53
CA ALA A 691 -13.02 -29.79 15.07
C ALA A 691 -12.01 -29.00 14.20
N LEU A 692 -11.02 -29.66 13.61
CA LEU A 692 -10.08 -29.02 12.70
C LEU A 692 -10.73 -28.63 11.36
N VAL A 693 -11.65 -29.45 10.85
CA VAL A 693 -12.41 -29.13 9.62
C VAL A 693 -13.37 -27.96 9.87
N THR A 694 -14.11 -27.96 10.99
CA THR A 694 -14.96 -26.80 11.35
C THR A 694 -14.11 -25.55 11.61
N GLY A 695 -12.95 -25.70 12.24
CA GLY A 695 -11.98 -24.63 12.46
C GLY A 695 -11.33 -24.07 11.18
N PHE A 696 -11.48 -24.72 10.05
CA PHE A 696 -11.15 -24.12 8.74
C PHE A 696 -12.17 -23.05 8.34
N MET A 697 -13.42 -23.20 8.73
CA MET A 697 -14.43 -22.16 8.52
C MET A 697 -14.12 -20.91 9.35
N ALA A 698 -14.09 -21.10 10.65
CA ALA A 698 -13.76 -20.07 11.64
C ALA A 698 -12.95 -20.72 12.77
N LYS A 699 -11.81 -20.15 13.13
CA LYS A 699 -10.86 -20.77 14.06
C LYS A 699 -11.46 -21.04 15.44
N GLU A 700 -12.30 -20.17 15.93
CA GLU A 700 -13.02 -20.29 17.20
C GLU A 700 -13.96 -21.51 17.23
N SER A 701 -14.45 -21.97 16.08
CA SER A 701 -15.31 -23.15 15.98
C SER A 701 -14.63 -24.44 16.44
N VAL A 702 -13.30 -24.47 16.48
CA VAL A 702 -12.55 -25.61 17.07
C VAL A 702 -12.99 -25.86 18.51
N VAL A 703 -13.03 -24.80 19.31
CA VAL A 703 -13.39 -24.91 20.75
C VAL A 703 -14.84 -25.30 20.90
N SER A 704 -15.75 -24.66 20.20
CA SER A 704 -17.19 -24.98 20.27
C SER A 704 -17.47 -26.43 19.87
N THR A 705 -16.86 -26.89 18.76
CA THR A 705 -17.02 -28.27 18.29
C THR A 705 -16.47 -29.28 19.29
N LEU A 706 -15.28 -29.04 19.86
CA LEU A 706 -14.72 -29.92 20.89
C LEU A 706 -15.57 -29.94 22.15
N SER A 707 -16.09 -28.81 22.61
CA SER A 707 -16.99 -28.71 23.74
C SER A 707 -18.27 -29.50 23.55
N ILE A 708 -18.84 -29.49 22.35
CA ILE A 708 -20.04 -30.27 22.01
C ILE A 708 -19.71 -31.77 21.94
N LEU A 709 -18.62 -32.15 21.26
CA LEU A 709 -18.29 -33.57 21.02
C LEU A 709 -17.76 -34.30 22.26
N PHE A 710 -17.14 -33.60 23.21
CA PHE A 710 -16.65 -34.17 24.45
C PHE A 710 -17.57 -33.91 25.65
N GLY A 711 -18.48 -32.95 25.58
CA GLY A 711 -19.43 -32.59 26.62
C GLY A 711 -18.81 -31.93 27.86
N SER A 712 -17.55 -32.27 28.22
CA SER A 712 -16.82 -31.66 29.31
C SER A 712 -15.31 -31.60 29.05
N THR A 713 -14.63 -30.65 29.70
CA THR A 713 -13.16 -30.55 29.66
C THR A 713 -12.47 -31.74 30.32
N ALA A 714 -13.12 -32.39 31.31
CA ALA A 714 -12.61 -33.59 31.96
C ALA A 714 -12.53 -34.76 30.97
N ALA A 715 -13.57 -35.01 30.21
CA ALA A 715 -13.57 -36.05 29.15
C ALA A 715 -12.52 -35.80 28.07
N LEU A 716 -12.25 -34.54 27.74
CA LEU A 716 -11.18 -34.16 26.79
C LEU A 716 -9.79 -34.53 27.34
N VAL A 717 -9.54 -34.27 28.66
CA VAL A 717 -8.26 -34.54 29.32
C VAL A 717 -8.01 -36.04 29.45
N GLU A 718 -9.05 -36.86 29.60
CA GLU A 718 -8.91 -38.33 29.62
C GLU A 718 -8.47 -38.92 28.29
N VAL A 719 -8.88 -38.33 27.18
CA VAL A 719 -8.61 -38.83 25.83
C VAL A 719 -7.28 -38.29 25.25
N LEU A 720 -6.94 -37.06 25.64
CA LEU A 720 -5.78 -36.36 25.07
C LEU A 720 -4.66 -36.21 26.08
N SER A 721 -3.47 -36.75 25.79
CA SER A 721 -2.31 -36.55 26.69
C SER A 721 -1.81 -35.10 26.62
N PRO A 722 -1.12 -34.58 27.66
CA PRO A 722 -0.58 -33.22 27.63
C PRO A 722 0.37 -32.94 26.43
N LEU A 723 1.20 -33.95 26.08
CA LEU A 723 2.08 -33.85 24.91
C LEU A 723 1.27 -33.76 23.60
N ALA A 724 0.23 -34.56 23.45
CA ALA A 724 -0.65 -34.51 22.29
C ALA A 724 -1.44 -33.18 22.24
N ALA A 725 -1.78 -32.58 23.38
CA ALA A 725 -2.38 -31.25 23.46
C ALA A 725 -1.42 -30.16 22.94
N VAL A 726 -0.13 -30.22 23.29
CA VAL A 726 0.88 -29.31 22.73
C VAL A 726 1.04 -29.50 21.23
N CYS A 727 1.03 -30.76 20.73
CA CYS A 727 1.07 -31.06 19.30
C CYS A 727 -0.16 -30.50 18.56
N LEU A 728 -1.36 -30.65 19.14
CA LEU A 728 -2.59 -30.11 18.59
C LEU A 728 -2.59 -28.56 18.59
N LEU A 729 -2.13 -27.92 19.67
CA LEU A 729 -1.94 -26.47 19.74
C LEU A 729 -0.96 -25.96 18.67
N THR A 730 0.17 -26.66 18.50
CA THR A 730 1.16 -26.33 17.44
C THR A 730 0.56 -26.49 16.05
N PHE A 731 -0.23 -27.53 15.84
CA PHE A 731 -0.94 -27.72 14.58
C PHE A 731 -1.97 -26.61 14.37
N CYS A 732 -2.80 -26.28 15.38
CA CYS A 732 -3.79 -25.20 15.30
C CYS A 732 -3.17 -23.82 15.09
N LEU A 733 -1.95 -23.59 15.60
CA LEU A 733 -1.18 -22.37 15.35
C LEU A 733 -0.85 -22.19 13.86
N LEU A 734 -0.41 -23.26 13.20
CA LEU A 734 0.26 -23.19 11.89
C LEU A 734 -0.60 -23.64 10.71
N TYR A 735 -1.66 -24.43 10.94
CA TYR A 735 -2.46 -24.98 9.84
C TYR A 735 -3.25 -23.89 9.11
N THR A 736 -3.78 -24.23 7.95
CA THR A 736 -4.44 -23.32 7.01
C THR A 736 -5.29 -22.24 7.71
N PRO A 737 -5.25 -20.97 7.26
CA PRO A 737 -6.09 -19.92 7.81
C PRO A 737 -7.57 -20.17 7.47
N CYS A 738 -8.47 -19.36 8.03
CA CYS A 738 -9.91 -19.48 7.79
C CYS A 738 -10.28 -19.27 6.32
N VAL A 739 -11.47 -19.76 5.92
CA VAL A 739 -11.98 -19.65 4.54
C VAL A 739 -11.98 -18.21 4.04
N ALA A 740 -12.32 -17.24 4.89
CA ALA A 740 -12.29 -15.82 4.54
C ALA A 740 -10.88 -15.34 4.17
N ALA A 741 -9.85 -15.80 4.88
CA ALA A 741 -8.46 -15.47 4.57
C ALA A 741 -8.01 -16.14 3.25
N ILE A 742 -8.38 -17.39 3.01
CA ILE A 742 -8.10 -18.08 1.75
C ILE A 742 -8.81 -17.40 0.57
N ALA A 743 -10.06 -16.96 0.75
CA ALA A 743 -10.77 -16.17 -0.27
C ALA A 743 -10.02 -14.86 -0.58
N SER A 744 -9.44 -14.21 0.43
CA SER A 744 -8.61 -13.02 0.23
C SER A 744 -7.32 -13.35 -0.51
N VAL A 745 -6.62 -14.43 -0.15
CA VAL A 745 -5.43 -14.90 -0.89
C VAL A 745 -5.77 -15.24 -2.34
N LYS A 746 -6.92 -15.92 -2.59
CA LYS A 746 -7.39 -16.22 -3.95
C LYS A 746 -7.60 -14.97 -4.78
N ARG A 747 -8.14 -13.91 -4.18
CA ARG A 747 -8.37 -12.62 -4.85
C ARG A 747 -7.04 -11.91 -5.18
N GLU A 748 -6.07 -11.96 -4.26
CA GLU A 748 -4.79 -11.25 -4.43
C GLU A 748 -3.78 -11.99 -5.32
N LEU A 749 -3.73 -13.32 -5.24
CA LEU A 749 -2.72 -14.13 -5.92
C LEU A 749 -3.29 -15.17 -6.89
N GLY A 750 -4.61 -15.38 -6.89
CA GLY A 750 -5.27 -16.38 -7.72
C GLY A 750 -5.42 -17.74 -7.06
N GLY A 751 -6.21 -18.63 -7.73
CA GLY A 751 -6.63 -19.93 -7.17
C GLY A 751 -5.48 -20.91 -6.91
N LYS A 752 -4.46 -20.91 -7.76
CA LYS A 752 -3.28 -21.80 -7.60
C LYS A 752 -2.51 -21.51 -6.31
N TRP A 753 -2.29 -20.23 -6.01
CA TRP A 753 -1.64 -19.80 -4.78
C TRP A 753 -2.49 -20.07 -3.54
N ALA A 754 -3.80 -19.85 -3.62
CA ALA A 754 -4.71 -20.15 -2.51
C ALA A 754 -4.69 -21.64 -2.15
N ALA A 755 -4.75 -22.54 -3.15
CA ALA A 755 -4.59 -23.99 -2.94
C ALA A 755 -3.22 -24.33 -2.35
N GLY A 756 -2.15 -23.70 -2.88
CA GLY A 756 -0.80 -23.86 -2.35
C GLY A 756 -0.66 -23.45 -0.89
N VAL A 757 -1.33 -22.37 -0.44
CA VAL A 757 -1.36 -21.94 0.96
C VAL A 757 -2.07 -22.98 1.82
N VAL A 758 -3.24 -23.48 1.41
CA VAL A 758 -4.00 -24.50 2.19
C VAL A 758 -3.15 -25.75 2.39
N ILE A 759 -2.64 -26.33 1.31
CA ILE A 759 -1.88 -27.58 1.37
C ILE A 759 -0.53 -27.35 2.09
N GLY A 760 0.20 -26.32 1.69
CA GLY A 760 1.52 -26.04 2.23
C GLY A 760 1.51 -25.77 3.74
N GLN A 761 0.54 -24.99 4.23
CA GLN A 761 0.44 -24.74 5.68
C GLN A 761 -0.02 -25.96 6.47
N CYS A 762 -0.90 -26.80 5.93
CA CYS A 762 -1.24 -28.06 6.58
C CYS A 762 -0.01 -28.98 6.71
N VAL A 763 0.81 -29.08 5.64
CA VAL A 763 2.05 -29.87 5.66
C VAL A 763 3.05 -29.30 6.67
N ILE A 764 3.27 -27.99 6.67
CA ILE A 764 4.19 -27.31 7.61
C ILE A 764 3.71 -27.52 9.04
N ALA A 765 2.40 -27.37 9.30
CA ALA A 765 1.81 -27.56 10.61
C ALA A 765 2.00 -29.01 11.11
N TRP A 766 1.81 -30.00 10.21
CA TRP A 766 1.98 -31.40 10.55
C TRP A 766 3.45 -31.72 10.89
N ILE A 767 4.39 -31.24 10.09
CA ILE A 767 5.83 -31.43 10.32
C ILE A 767 6.25 -30.76 11.65
N ALA A 768 5.81 -29.52 11.89
CA ALA A 768 6.14 -28.82 13.11
C ALA A 768 5.57 -29.52 14.34
N ALA A 769 4.30 -29.97 14.31
CA ALA A 769 3.69 -30.72 15.39
C ALA A 769 4.39 -32.08 15.62
N PHE A 770 4.83 -32.74 14.57
CA PHE A 770 5.59 -33.99 14.65
C PHE A 770 6.98 -33.78 15.28
N LEU A 771 7.68 -32.72 14.91
CA LEU A 771 8.94 -32.33 15.54
C LEU A 771 8.76 -32.03 17.05
N VAL A 772 7.70 -31.30 17.40
CA VAL A 772 7.36 -31.03 18.83
C VAL A 772 7.11 -32.34 19.58
N LYS A 773 6.43 -33.31 18.97
CA LYS A 773 6.23 -34.63 19.58
C LYS A 773 7.56 -35.36 19.82
N ILE A 774 8.45 -35.41 18.79
CA ILE A 774 9.77 -36.03 18.95
C ILE A 774 10.54 -35.40 20.08
N VAL A 775 10.60 -34.08 20.12
CA VAL A 775 11.31 -33.33 21.18
C VAL A 775 10.67 -33.60 22.56
N GLY A 776 9.34 -33.62 22.66
CA GLY A 776 8.62 -33.91 23.88
C GLY A 776 8.94 -35.31 24.43
N VAL A 777 8.92 -36.32 23.55
CA VAL A 777 9.29 -37.70 23.94
C VAL A 777 10.75 -37.79 24.39
N LEU A 778 11.67 -37.08 23.72
CA LEU A 778 13.11 -37.07 24.08
C LEU A 778 13.38 -36.42 25.45
N ILE A 779 12.55 -35.42 25.83
CA ILE A 779 12.67 -34.72 27.12
C ILE A 779 11.95 -35.51 28.24
N GLY A 780 11.19 -36.55 27.91
CA GLY A 780 10.45 -37.39 28.86
C GLY A 780 9.11 -36.76 29.31
N PHE A 781 8.49 -35.98 28.43
CA PHE A 781 7.19 -35.33 28.65
C PHE A 781 6.02 -36.27 28.34
#